data_532d13ff7f7c53929d3842f0e86420bb
#
_entry.id   532d13ff7f7c53929d3842f0e86420bb
#
_cell.length_a   1.000
_cell.length_b   1.000
_cell.length_c   1.000
_cell.angle_alpha   90.00
_cell.angle_beta   90.00
_cell.angle_gamma   90.00
#
_symmetry.space_group_name_H-M   'P 1'
#
loop_
_entity.id
_entity.type
_entity.pdbx_description
1 polymer ?
#
loop_
_entity_poly.entity_id
_entity_poly.type
_entity_poly.pdbx_seq_one_letter_code
_entity_poly.pdbx_strand_id
1 'polypeptide(L)'
;MYRTLGIDLGTTNSVVAQLRRGEPEIVFNRQNQEGTPSVVGRGRRGELLVGSTARSRLALDGENVIRSVKRFMGRKFRDPQVQAALYEVDYKVTAGTDGDVNVWFDGRSYTPIEISAIILHRLKEDAEQRLGEPLHRAVITVPAYFGERQVAATREAGRMAGLHVLRVINEPTAAALAYGMTAEAGDEGRTVLVYDLGGGTFDISILLLVPGSVSVLGIEGDNLLGGDDFDRAITTALLEDIRDEYGSDYQPDRRDRPRIASAAEVVKIELSNQEASDVVLAGLGAGQLVLETVFERPRLEELIEARIERTIELTHKAIMQANLTVGDIDEVLLVGGSTSIPLVARRLGEVFGPKRIRRGVNPMQCVALGAAVQSALVAEVECPECRTPAELSAASCAQCSTSLLGGARVTCTGCHLPVDATADACPKCGQQLEAEAAEPVAAAVTQTRDCARCGTPAAAGATACSLCGEALAGAEGGTAATAVQDIGLRCGGCTAVNPPGTEICPSCGQLMQVTNPFDITPKDLGIELNDGRLAVIIPKGTGYPTSTPVSREFVVSGGGQQRLEVAVYEGEQPIAQQNELMGHLTLRLPAGLGGRIPVEVSFGLDQDRTITLSVRIQGGEQRTVKLGRASLDPELKVQVEEQQRQIESFTDRWANELTEAELRETQRLMETLDDMAGGRTGGESVDAALERAQFLLNAQRWVRSTEAYLGLFILYCEKHLDKGDLARLQMVAAELRQRREAADWEGAMAAAAAADELCDSLGHTFRMLTMCNIYVNQNMVSPALGQRILAELRGLDSAVESANMEAANRHNSALLGLYAQAQREMGNDSVPEQVGPVRPEEVDPR
;
A
#
# COMPACT_ATOMS: atom_id res chain seq x y z
N MET A 1 -17.16 -2.74 -21.91
CA MET A 1 -17.01 -2.76 -20.46
C MET A 1 -16.00 -3.86 -20.14
N TYR A 2 -15.03 -3.61 -19.25
CA TYR A 2 -13.96 -4.56 -18.97
C TYR A 2 -14.41 -5.61 -17.95
N ARG A 3 -14.11 -6.87 -18.20
CA ARG A 3 -14.41 -7.97 -17.28
C ARG A 3 -13.58 -7.83 -15.99
N THR A 4 -14.21 -8.09 -14.86
CA THR A 4 -13.56 -8.06 -13.55
C THR A 4 -13.51 -9.47 -12.97
N LEU A 5 -12.35 -9.85 -12.41
CA LEU A 5 -12.19 -11.10 -11.70
C LEU A 5 -12.59 -10.94 -10.23
N GLY A 6 -13.23 -11.95 -9.66
CA GLY A 6 -13.29 -12.20 -8.22
C GLY A 6 -12.16 -13.15 -7.85
N ILE A 7 -11.28 -12.76 -6.94
CA ILE A 7 -10.12 -13.57 -6.53
C ILE A 7 -10.15 -13.80 -5.03
N ASP A 8 -10.25 -15.05 -4.65
CA ASP A 8 -9.92 -15.52 -3.31
C ASP A 8 -8.41 -15.80 -3.26
N LEU A 9 -7.65 -14.92 -2.61
CA LEU A 9 -6.22 -15.12 -2.36
C LEU A 9 -6.03 -15.84 -1.03
N GLY A 10 -6.22 -17.15 -1.01
CA GLY A 10 -6.13 -17.94 0.21
C GLY A 10 -4.70 -18.24 0.68
N THR A 11 -4.52 -18.57 1.95
CA THR A 11 -3.22 -18.96 2.53
C THR A 11 -2.66 -20.21 1.88
N THR A 12 -3.52 -21.20 1.61
CA THR A 12 -3.12 -22.51 1.07
C THR A 12 -3.47 -22.64 -0.41
N ASN A 13 -4.68 -22.23 -0.80
CA ASN A 13 -5.17 -22.30 -2.18
C ASN A 13 -5.84 -20.97 -2.54
N SER A 14 -5.69 -20.55 -3.79
CA SER A 14 -6.37 -19.38 -4.35
C SER A 14 -7.33 -19.79 -5.46
N VAL A 15 -8.46 -19.12 -5.55
CA VAL A 15 -9.55 -19.41 -6.49
C VAL A 15 -9.93 -18.16 -7.27
N VAL A 16 -10.25 -18.33 -8.55
CA VAL A 16 -10.68 -17.23 -9.42
C VAL A 16 -12.10 -17.49 -9.91
N ALA A 17 -12.93 -16.48 -9.87
CA ALA A 17 -14.27 -16.49 -10.41
C ALA A 17 -14.55 -15.26 -11.29
N GLN A 18 -15.58 -15.34 -12.11
CA GLN A 18 -16.09 -14.26 -12.94
C GLN A 18 -17.61 -14.23 -12.91
N LEU A 19 -18.18 -13.13 -13.38
CA LEU A 19 -19.59 -13.13 -13.75
C LEU A 19 -19.75 -13.52 -15.23
N ARG A 20 -20.68 -14.43 -15.48
CA ARG A 20 -21.09 -14.79 -16.83
C ARG A 20 -22.62 -14.86 -16.91
N ARG A 21 -23.18 -14.06 -17.79
CA ARG A 21 -24.65 -13.96 -17.98
C ARG A 21 -25.41 -13.69 -16.67
N GLY A 22 -24.82 -12.92 -15.79
CA GLY A 22 -25.41 -12.53 -14.49
C GLY A 22 -25.23 -13.51 -13.35
N GLU A 23 -24.48 -14.61 -13.59
CA GLU A 23 -24.21 -15.62 -12.58
C GLU A 23 -22.71 -15.75 -12.30
N PRO A 24 -22.28 -15.93 -11.06
CA PRO A 24 -20.88 -16.14 -10.76
C PRO A 24 -20.47 -17.58 -11.10
N GLU A 25 -19.33 -17.74 -11.79
CA GLU A 25 -18.77 -19.05 -12.15
C GLU A 25 -17.27 -19.09 -11.88
N ILE A 26 -16.75 -20.27 -11.52
CA ILE A 26 -15.32 -20.50 -11.29
C ILE A 26 -14.57 -20.52 -12.62
N VAL A 27 -13.41 -19.85 -12.64
CA VAL A 27 -12.46 -19.87 -13.75
C VAL A 27 -11.39 -20.92 -13.44
N PHE A 28 -11.39 -22.02 -14.19
CA PHE A 28 -10.41 -23.12 -14.04
C PHE A 28 -9.02 -22.66 -14.49
N ASN A 29 -8.00 -23.06 -13.74
CA ASN A 29 -6.60 -22.80 -14.09
C ASN A 29 -6.15 -23.63 -15.33
N ARG A 30 -4.91 -23.42 -15.79
CA ARG A 30 -4.34 -24.15 -16.95
C ARG A 30 -4.23 -25.67 -16.77
N GLN A 31 -4.24 -26.17 -15.54
CA GLN A 31 -4.31 -27.59 -15.22
C GLN A 31 -5.74 -28.12 -15.13
N ASN A 32 -6.72 -27.31 -15.47
CA ASN A 32 -8.16 -27.60 -15.36
C ASN A 32 -8.60 -27.94 -13.92
N GLN A 33 -8.02 -27.23 -12.93
CA GLN A 33 -8.39 -27.30 -11.51
C GLN A 33 -9.14 -26.04 -11.11
N GLU A 34 -10.05 -26.15 -10.18
CA GLU A 34 -10.86 -25.03 -9.66
C GLU A 34 -10.04 -24.06 -8.79
N GLY A 35 -9.02 -24.59 -8.11
CA GLY A 35 -8.12 -23.83 -7.25
C GLY A 35 -6.66 -24.00 -7.66
N THR A 36 -5.85 -22.99 -7.35
CA THR A 36 -4.39 -23.00 -7.54
C THR A 36 -3.73 -22.94 -6.17
N PRO A 37 -2.88 -23.91 -5.77
CA PRO A 37 -2.11 -23.79 -4.54
C PRO A 37 -1.34 -22.48 -4.47
N SER A 38 -1.42 -21.75 -3.34
CA SER A 38 -0.72 -20.48 -3.10
C SER A 38 0.76 -20.73 -2.78
N VAL A 39 1.46 -21.39 -3.71
CA VAL A 39 2.82 -21.88 -3.56
C VAL A 39 3.67 -21.43 -4.74
N VAL A 40 4.87 -20.90 -4.42
CA VAL A 40 5.89 -20.48 -5.40
C VAL A 40 7.12 -21.35 -5.19
N GLY A 41 7.70 -21.88 -6.25
CA GLY A 41 8.86 -22.76 -6.18
C GLY A 41 9.77 -22.62 -7.40
N ARG A 42 10.95 -23.25 -7.31
CA ARG A 42 11.93 -23.28 -8.40
C ARG A 42 11.95 -24.66 -9.08
N GLY A 43 11.93 -24.65 -10.40
CA GLY A 43 12.11 -25.83 -11.19
C GLY A 43 13.60 -26.25 -11.33
N ARG A 44 13.84 -27.41 -11.92
CA ARG A 44 15.20 -27.98 -12.07
C ARG A 44 16.13 -27.13 -12.97
N ARG A 45 15.54 -26.36 -13.89
CA ARG A 45 16.26 -25.49 -14.83
C ARG A 45 16.29 -24.03 -14.38
N GLY A 46 15.83 -23.75 -13.14
CA GLY A 46 15.74 -22.39 -12.61
C GLY A 46 14.43 -21.67 -12.97
N GLU A 47 13.50 -22.35 -13.69
CA GLU A 47 12.21 -21.76 -14.03
C GLU A 47 11.32 -21.54 -12.80
N LEU A 48 10.53 -20.47 -12.85
CA LEU A 48 9.53 -20.18 -11.83
C LEU A 48 8.35 -21.16 -11.94
N LEU A 49 8.04 -21.81 -10.83
CA LEU A 49 6.86 -22.67 -10.68
C LEU A 49 5.85 -22.01 -9.74
N VAL A 50 4.57 -22.08 -10.07
CA VAL A 50 3.46 -21.62 -9.22
C VAL A 50 2.37 -22.68 -9.19
N GLY A 51 1.69 -22.83 -8.07
CA GLY A 51 0.58 -23.76 -7.93
C GLY A 51 1.02 -25.22 -7.70
N SER A 52 0.28 -26.17 -8.25
CA SER A 52 0.48 -27.61 -8.03
C SER A 52 1.89 -28.09 -8.43
N THR A 53 2.49 -27.50 -9.46
CA THR A 53 3.85 -27.82 -9.88
C THR A 53 4.91 -27.36 -8.87
N ALA A 54 4.72 -26.19 -8.24
CA ALA A 54 5.58 -25.73 -7.16
C ALA A 54 5.40 -26.58 -5.91
N ARG A 55 4.15 -26.91 -5.56
CA ARG A 55 3.81 -27.76 -4.40
C ARG A 55 4.48 -29.12 -4.47
N SER A 56 4.53 -29.75 -5.66
CA SER A 56 5.22 -31.05 -5.83
C SER A 56 6.74 -30.98 -5.58
N ARG A 57 7.33 -29.77 -5.48
CA ARG A 57 8.76 -29.59 -5.14
C ARG A 57 9.02 -29.56 -3.63
N LEU A 58 8.01 -29.39 -2.78
CA LEU A 58 8.17 -29.33 -1.32
C LEU A 58 8.98 -30.51 -0.77
N ALA A 59 8.66 -31.73 -1.22
CA ALA A 59 9.36 -32.95 -0.78
C ALA A 59 10.81 -33.04 -1.27
N LEU A 60 11.23 -32.23 -2.22
CA LEU A 60 12.57 -32.30 -2.83
C LEU A 60 13.47 -31.14 -2.46
N ASP A 61 12.90 -29.95 -2.31
CA ASP A 61 13.62 -28.68 -2.12
C ASP A 61 12.74 -27.65 -1.36
N GLY A 62 12.30 -28.04 -0.15
CA GLY A 62 11.38 -27.23 0.67
C GLY A 62 11.92 -25.83 0.98
N GLU A 63 13.25 -25.64 1.09
CA GLU A 63 13.87 -24.35 1.35
C GLU A 63 13.66 -23.34 0.20
N ASN A 64 13.46 -23.82 -1.03
CA ASN A 64 13.19 -23.02 -2.22
C ASN A 64 11.74 -23.14 -2.69
N VAL A 65 10.83 -23.42 -1.75
CA VAL A 65 9.39 -23.45 -1.99
C VAL A 65 8.69 -22.59 -0.95
N ILE A 66 8.17 -21.45 -1.36
CA ILE A 66 7.43 -20.53 -0.51
C ILE A 66 5.97 -20.95 -0.46
N ARG A 67 5.46 -21.22 0.74
CA ARG A 67 4.07 -21.54 1.05
C ARG A 67 3.58 -20.71 2.21
N SER A 68 2.28 -20.61 2.40
CA SER A 68 1.64 -19.91 3.53
C SER A 68 2.12 -18.45 3.71
N VAL A 69 2.59 -17.79 2.63
CA VAL A 69 3.17 -16.43 2.66
C VAL A 69 2.19 -15.36 3.16
N LYS A 70 0.88 -15.59 3.01
CA LYS A 70 -0.19 -14.70 3.48
C LYS A 70 -0.13 -14.45 4.99
N ARG A 71 0.43 -15.37 5.79
CA ARG A 71 0.66 -15.22 7.24
C ARG A 71 1.63 -14.08 7.58
N PHE A 72 2.51 -13.71 6.65
CA PHE A 72 3.50 -12.65 6.80
C PHE A 72 3.06 -11.32 6.17
N MET A 73 1.95 -11.30 5.45
CA MET A 73 1.47 -10.15 4.70
C MET A 73 1.26 -8.94 5.62
N GLY A 74 1.89 -7.81 5.29
CA GLY A 74 1.74 -6.53 6.00
C GLY A 74 2.26 -6.51 7.44
N ARG A 75 3.06 -7.50 7.88
CA ARG A 75 3.53 -7.63 9.27
C ARG A 75 4.98 -7.22 9.44
N LYS A 76 5.31 -6.84 10.68
CA LYS A 76 6.71 -6.62 11.10
C LYS A 76 7.34 -7.94 11.57
N PHE A 77 8.64 -8.11 11.30
CA PHE A 77 9.38 -9.33 11.66
C PHE A 77 9.31 -9.65 13.17
N ARG A 78 9.30 -8.61 14.03
CA ARG A 78 9.22 -8.77 15.49
C ARG A 78 7.81 -9.06 16.01
N ASP A 79 6.80 -9.06 15.15
CA ASP A 79 5.43 -9.40 15.53
C ASP A 79 5.39 -10.83 16.13
N PRO A 80 4.80 -11.02 17.32
CA PRO A 80 4.69 -12.34 17.94
C PRO A 80 4.09 -13.41 17.03
N GLN A 81 3.11 -13.04 16.19
CA GLN A 81 2.51 -13.96 15.22
C GLN A 81 3.50 -14.36 14.11
N VAL A 82 4.38 -13.43 13.68
CA VAL A 82 5.45 -13.77 12.73
C VAL A 82 6.44 -14.71 13.39
N GLN A 83 6.87 -14.40 14.63
CA GLN A 83 7.82 -15.24 15.36
C GLN A 83 7.29 -16.67 15.57
N ALA A 84 5.98 -16.82 15.84
CA ALA A 84 5.35 -18.13 15.91
C ALA A 84 5.36 -18.85 14.54
N ALA A 85 5.03 -18.15 13.46
CA ALA A 85 4.98 -18.70 12.11
C ALA A 85 6.37 -19.10 11.54
N LEU A 86 7.50 -18.58 12.09
CA LEU A 86 8.84 -18.98 11.66
C LEU A 86 9.13 -20.47 11.86
N TYR A 87 8.50 -21.10 12.84
CA TYR A 87 8.64 -22.53 13.11
C TYR A 87 7.81 -23.41 12.15
N GLU A 88 6.98 -22.80 11.30
CA GLU A 88 6.03 -23.48 10.44
C GLU A 88 6.48 -23.56 8.98
N VAL A 89 7.52 -22.84 8.62
CA VAL A 89 8.02 -22.76 7.24
C VAL A 89 9.43 -23.31 7.14
N ASP A 90 9.76 -23.90 5.98
CA ASP A 90 11.07 -24.50 5.73
C ASP A 90 12.04 -23.52 5.06
N TYR A 91 11.53 -22.45 4.48
CA TYR A 91 12.29 -21.40 3.84
C TYR A 91 12.77 -20.33 4.85
N LYS A 92 13.84 -19.65 4.49
CA LYS A 92 14.43 -18.63 5.36
C LYS A 92 13.58 -17.36 5.39
N VAL A 93 13.29 -16.87 6.59
CA VAL A 93 12.59 -15.60 6.84
C VAL A 93 13.48 -14.68 7.66
N THR A 94 13.56 -13.40 7.31
CA THR A 94 14.42 -12.40 7.98
C THR A 94 13.71 -11.06 8.11
N ALA A 95 14.26 -10.19 8.96
CA ALA A 95 13.86 -8.78 8.96
C ALA A 95 14.42 -8.07 7.71
N GLY A 96 13.60 -7.24 7.09
CA GLY A 96 14.01 -6.24 6.12
C GLY A 96 14.59 -4.98 6.78
N THR A 97 15.00 -4.01 5.98
CA THR A 97 15.60 -2.73 6.45
C THR A 97 14.69 -1.96 7.39
N ASP A 98 13.38 -1.96 7.11
CA ASP A 98 12.36 -1.25 7.92
C ASP A 98 11.75 -2.14 9.00
N GLY A 99 12.33 -3.32 9.25
CA GLY A 99 11.80 -4.32 10.16
C GLY A 99 10.60 -5.08 9.61
N ASP A 100 10.24 -4.93 8.35
CA ASP A 100 9.23 -5.74 7.66
C ASP A 100 9.73 -7.17 7.45
N VAL A 101 8.83 -8.08 7.11
CA VAL A 101 9.20 -9.48 6.86
C VAL A 101 9.76 -9.61 5.44
N ASN A 102 10.93 -10.28 5.34
CA ASN A 102 11.47 -10.77 4.08
C ASN A 102 11.54 -12.29 4.08
N VAL A 103 11.18 -12.91 2.97
CA VAL A 103 11.32 -14.34 2.70
C VAL A 103 12.41 -14.57 1.65
N TRP A 104 13.17 -15.64 1.77
CA TRP A 104 14.26 -15.94 0.85
C TRP A 104 13.84 -17.05 -0.11
N PHE A 105 14.01 -16.77 -1.37
CA PHE A 105 13.67 -17.67 -2.48
C PHE A 105 14.76 -17.59 -3.54
N ASP A 106 15.28 -18.72 -3.97
CA ASP A 106 16.34 -18.80 -5.01
C ASP A 106 17.55 -17.88 -4.71
N GLY A 107 17.99 -17.84 -3.43
CA GLY A 107 19.12 -17.02 -2.99
C GLY A 107 18.87 -15.52 -2.95
N ARG A 108 17.63 -15.07 -3.15
CA ARG A 108 17.20 -13.65 -3.12
C ARG A 108 16.15 -13.40 -2.04
N SER A 109 16.11 -12.18 -1.59
CA SER A 109 15.14 -11.68 -0.62
C SER A 109 13.92 -11.13 -1.34
N TYR A 110 12.72 -11.51 -0.89
CA TYR A 110 11.42 -11.01 -1.38
C TYR A 110 10.56 -10.59 -0.20
N THR A 111 9.71 -9.61 -0.41
CA THR A 111 8.62 -9.31 0.52
C THR A 111 7.45 -10.28 0.32
N PRO A 112 6.59 -10.48 1.34
CA PRO A 112 5.35 -11.24 1.17
C PRO A 112 4.45 -10.69 0.06
N ILE A 113 4.47 -9.38 -0.17
CA ILE A 113 3.75 -8.68 -1.25
C ILE A 113 4.24 -9.17 -2.61
N GLU A 114 5.55 -9.21 -2.82
CA GLU A 114 6.17 -9.65 -4.07
C GLU A 114 5.85 -11.12 -4.41
N ILE A 115 5.88 -12.00 -3.42
CA ILE A 115 5.50 -13.42 -3.61
C ILE A 115 4.00 -13.54 -3.92
N SER A 116 3.15 -12.77 -3.23
CA SER A 116 1.71 -12.76 -3.52
C SER A 116 1.41 -12.18 -4.90
N ALA A 117 2.18 -11.19 -5.37
CA ALA A 117 2.08 -10.66 -6.71
C ALA A 117 2.42 -11.71 -7.79
N ILE A 118 3.41 -12.56 -7.55
CA ILE A 118 3.74 -13.70 -8.43
C ILE A 118 2.53 -14.66 -8.53
N ILE A 119 1.90 -14.99 -7.39
CA ILE A 119 0.72 -15.86 -7.37
C ILE A 119 -0.44 -15.22 -8.15
N LEU A 120 -0.77 -13.96 -7.84
CA LEU A 120 -1.85 -13.22 -8.49
C LEU A 120 -1.62 -13.05 -10.00
N HIS A 121 -0.37 -12.81 -10.40
CA HIS A 121 0.00 -12.73 -11.81
C HIS A 121 -0.26 -14.06 -12.54
N ARG A 122 0.10 -15.19 -11.92
CA ARG A 122 -0.21 -16.51 -12.45
C ARG A 122 -1.71 -16.77 -12.57
N LEU A 123 -2.50 -16.40 -11.55
CA LEU A 123 -3.96 -16.53 -11.59
C LEU A 123 -4.57 -15.70 -12.73
N LYS A 124 -4.05 -14.47 -12.93
CA LYS A 124 -4.41 -13.60 -14.05
C LYS A 124 -4.10 -14.25 -15.39
N GLU A 125 -2.86 -14.73 -15.61
CA GLU A 125 -2.46 -15.42 -16.86
C GLU A 125 -3.33 -16.64 -17.15
N ASP A 126 -3.61 -17.46 -16.14
CA ASP A 126 -4.45 -18.65 -16.29
C ASP A 126 -5.89 -18.28 -16.69
N ALA A 127 -6.43 -17.22 -16.08
CA ALA A 127 -7.75 -16.70 -16.40
C ALA A 127 -7.79 -16.08 -17.84
N GLU A 128 -6.78 -15.30 -18.21
CA GLU A 128 -6.65 -14.74 -19.57
C GLU A 128 -6.57 -15.83 -20.63
N GLN A 129 -5.77 -16.85 -20.39
CA GLN A 129 -5.67 -18.01 -21.29
C GLN A 129 -7.00 -18.76 -21.41
N ARG A 130 -7.73 -18.92 -20.27
CA ARG A 130 -9.01 -19.62 -20.23
C ARG A 130 -10.14 -18.86 -20.93
N LEU A 131 -10.16 -17.53 -20.75
CA LEU A 131 -11.23 -16.66 -21.24
C LEU A 131 -10.93 -16.09 -22.64
N GLY A 132 -9.68 -16.14 -23.07
CA GLY A 132 -9.25 -15.68 -24.41
C GLY A 132 -9.26 -14.15 -24.56
N GLU A 133 -9.20 -13.40 -23.45
CA GLU A 133 -9.17 -11.94 -23.45
C GLU A 133 -8.28 -11.39 -22.34
N PRO A 134 -7.68 -10.20 -22.50
CA PRO A 134 -6.90 -9.56 -21.43
C PRO A 134 -7.79 -9.12 -20.27
N LEU A 135 -7.29 -9.32 -19.05
CA LEU A 135 -7.99 -9.03 -17.82
C LEU A 135 -7.24 -7.96 -17.02
N HIS A 136 -7.92 -6.90 -16.67
CA HIS A 136 -7.30 -5.70 -16.09
C HIS A 136 -7.76 -5.38 -14.68
N ARG A 137 -8.88 -5.96 -14.22
CA ARG A 137 -9.55 -5.56 -12.97
C ARG A 137 -9.85 -6.76 -12.09
N ALA A 138 -9.78 -6.54 -10.78
CA ALA A 138 -10.14 -7.58 -9.82
C ALA A 138 -10.79 -7.00 -8.56
N VAL A 139 -11.63 -7.82 -7.92
CA VAL A 139 -11.97 -7.75 -6.50
C VAL A 139 -11.20 -8.88 -5.82
N ILE A 140 -10.43 -8.56 -4.77
CA ILE A 140 -9.59 -9.54 -4.05
C ILE A 140 -10.11 -9.64 -2.62
N THR A 141 -10.09 -10.85 -2.04
CA THR A 141 -10.57 -11.07 -0.68
C THR A 141 -9.44 -11.17 0.34
N VAL A 142 -9.78 -10.83 1.58
CA VAL A 142 -8.91 -10.93 2.75
C VAL A 142 -9.70 -11.48 3.93
N PRO A 143 -9.04 -12.13 4.93
CA PRO A 143 -9.68 -12.51 6.17
C PRO A 143 -10.32 -11.29 6.88
N ALA A 144 -11.45 -11.50 7.56
CA ALA A 144 -12.16 -10.40 8.23
C ALA A 144 -11.32 -9.73 9.32
N TYR A 145 -10.42 -10.46 9.94
CA TYR A 145 -9.55 -9.99 11.02
C TYR A 145 -8.22 -9.36 10.53
N PHE A 146 -8.05 -9.15 9.22
CA PHE A 146 -6.90 -8.42 8.68
C PHE A 146 -6.94 -6.96 9.08
N GLY A 147 -5.80 -6.43 9.57
CA GLY A 147 -5.57 -5.02 9.80
C GLY A 147 -5.38 -4.25 8.50
N GLU A 148 -5.41 -2.91 8.60
CA GLU A 148 -5.31 -2.02 7.42
C GLU A 148 -4.03 -2.25 6.61
N ARG A 149 -2.87 -2.44 7.28
CA ARG A 149 -1.60 -2.74 6.58
C ARG A 149 -1.65 -4.02 5.76
N GLN A 150 -2.37 -5.03 6.24
CA GLN A 150 -2.53 -6.30 5.54
C GLN A 150 -3.46 -6.15 4.32
N VAL A 151 -4.52 -5.34 4.45
CA VAL A 151 -5.42 -4.96 3.35
C VAL A 151 -4.65 -4.19 2.28
N ALA A 152 -3.90 -3.16 2.69
CA ALA A 152 -3.07 -2.35 1.79
C ALA A 152 -2.00 -3.21 1.07
N ALA A 153 -1.33 -4.12 1.79
CA ALA A 153 -0.36 -5.04 1.21
C ALA A 153 -0.99 -5.98 0.16
N THR A 154 -2.22 -6.46 0.40
CA THR A 154 -2.96 -7.29 -0.56
C THR A 154 -3.33 -6.50 -1.82
N ARG A 155 -3.78 -5.26 -1.67
CA ARG A 155 -4.05 -4.35 -2.79
C ARG A 155 -2.81 -4.12 -3.62
N GLU A 156 -1.67 -3.86 -2.98
CA GLU A 156 -0.39 -3.63 -3.65
C GLU A 156 0.09 -4.88 -4.41
N ALA A 157 -0.06 -6.07 -3.84
CA ALA A 157 0.24 -7.32 -4.55
C ALA A 157 -0.58 -7.47 -5.84
N GLY A 158 -1.87 -7.08 -5.80
CA GLY A 158 -2.74 -7.05 -6.98
C GLY A 158 -2.26 -6.05 -8.04
N ARG A 159 -1.85 -4.84 -7.62
CA ARG A 159 -1.29 -3.83 -8.51
C ARG A 159 0.01 -4.30 -9.17
N MET A 160 0.92 -4.89 -8.40
CA MET A 160 2.16 -5.47 -8.92
C MET A 160 1.90 -6.61 -9.91
N ALA A 161 0.84 -7.39 -9.71
CA ALA A 161 0.41 -8.44 -10.63
C ALA A 161 -0.19 -7.91 -11.95
N GLY A 162 -0.35 -6.60 -12.11
CA GLY A 162 -0.94 -5.95 -13.28
C GLY A 162 -2.47 -5.90 -13.24
N LEU A 163 -3.06 -5.90 -12.05
CA LEU A 163 -4.49 -5.75 -11.85
C LEU A 163 -4.82 -4.37 -11.24
N HIS A 164 -5.83 -3.71 -11.76
CA HIS A 164 -6.49 -2.61 -11.07
C HIS A 164 -7.44 -3.23 -10.05
N VAL A 165 -7.10 -3.15 -8.77
CA VAL A 165 -7.90 -3.71 -7.67
C VAL A 165 -9.02 -2.74 -7.36
N LEU A 166 -10.23 -3.07 -7.82
CA LEU A 166 -11.43 -2.25 -7.61
C LEU A 166 -11.82 -2.19 -6.14
N ARG A 167 -11.77 -3.35 -5.47
CA ARG A 167 -12.05 -3.48 -4.04
C ARG A 167 -11.25 -4.60 -3.41
N VAL A 168 -10.95 -4.45 -2.13
CA VAL A 168 -10.57 -5.54 -1.24
C VAL A 168 -11.71 -5.73 -0.26
N ILE A 169 -12.28 -6.94 -0.19
CA ILE A 169 -13.43 -7.25 0.67
C ILE A 169 -13.11 -8.42 1.61
N ASN A 170 -13.84 -8.51 2.71
CA ASN A 170 -13.66 -9.58 3.68
C ASN A 170 -14.19 -10.93 3.12
N GLU A 171 -13.46 -12.03 3.36
CA GLU A 171 -13.82 -13.40 2.92
C GLU A 171 -15.24 -13.78 3.35
N PRO A 172 -15.67 -13.60 4.62
CA PRO A 172 -17.03 -13.92 5.03
C PRO A 172 -18.10 -13.04 4.37
N THR A 173 -17.78 -11.77 4.10
CA THR A 173 -18.66 -10.87 3.36
C THR A 173 -18.84 -11.36 1.92
N ALA A 174 -17.76 -11.78 1.27
CA ALA A 174 -17.83 -12.40 -0.06
C ALA A 174 -18.66 -13.70 -0.03
N ALA A 175 -18.44 -14.58 0.96
CA ALA A 175 -19.22 -15.81 1.10
C ALA A 175 -20.72 -15.53 1.26
N ALA A 176 -21.08 -14.49 2.04
CA ALA A 176 -22.48 -14.07 2.19
C ALA A 176 -23.10 -13.53 0.90
N LEU A 177 -22.33 -12.80 0.09
CA LEU A 177 -22.77 -12.34 -1.23
C LEU A 177 -23.09 -13.51 -2.16
N ALA A 178 -22.21 -14.52 -2.20
CA ALA A 178 -22.46 -15.73 -2.97
C ALA A 178 -23.69 -16.50 -2.47
N TYR A 179 -23.83 -16.59 -1.14
CA TYR A 179 -24.99 -17.25 -0.53
C TYR A 179 -26.30 -16.51 -0.79
N GLY A 180 -26.29 -15.17 -0.67
CA GLY A 180 -27.45 -14.30 -0.95
C GLY A 180 -27.99 -14.41 -2.37
N MET A 181 -27.14 -14.77 -3.34
CA MET A 181 -27.55 -15.03 -4.73
C MET A 181 -28.36 -16.34 -4.88
N THR A 182 -28.14 -17.30 -3.99
CA THR A 182 -28.77 -18.65 -4.07
C THR A 182 -29.91 -18.85 -3.07
N ALA A 183 -29.96 -18.00 -2.02
CA ALA A 183 -31.00 -18.11 -1.00
C ALA A 183 -32.36 -17.59 -1.52
N GLU A 184 -33.43 -18.38 -1.26
CA GLU A 184 -34.79 -17.87 -1.48
C GLU A 184 -35.04 -16.72 -0.51
N ALA A 185 -35.29 -15.53 -1.05
CA ALA A 185 -35.55 -14.34 -0.27
C ALA A 185 -36.89 -14.49 0.48
N GLY A 186 -36.86 -14.64 1.79
CA GLY A 186 -38.00 -14.36 2.66
C GLY A 186 -38.08 -12.84 2.89
N ASP A 187 -39.27 -12.32 3.16
CA ASP A 187 -39.48 -10.89 3.47
C ASP A 187 -38.87 -10.47 4.82
N GLU A 188 -38.48 -11.43 5.66
CA GLU A 188 -37.86 -11.19 6.96
C GLU A 188 -36.33 -11.36 6.86
N GLY A 189 -35.58 -10.49 7.53
CA GLY A 189 -34.12 -10.57 7.60
C GLY A 189 -33.65 -11.89 8.25
N ARG A 190 -32.48 -12.38 7.83
CA ARG A 190 -31.84 -13.59 8.40
C ARG A 190 -30.50 -13.25 9.03
N THR A 191 -30.25 -13.76 10.21
CA THR A 191 -28.95 -13.70 10.88
C THR A 191 -28.14 -14.95 10.52
N VAL A 192 -27.09 -14.75 9.71
CA VAL A 192 -26.22 -15.82 9.23
C VAL A 192 -24.86 -15.72 9.91
N LEU A 193 -24.40 -16.81 10.50
CA LEU A 193 -23.06 -16.94 11.01
C LEU A 193 -22.19 -17.61 9.94
N VAL A 194 -21.18 -16.91 9.46
CA VAL A 194 -20.16 -17.47 8.55
C VAL A 194 -19.01 -17.97 9.41
N TYR A 195 -18.78 -19.28 9.35
CA TYR A 195 -17.70 -19.98 10.05
C TYR A 195 -16.66 -20.37 9.00
N ASP A 196 -15.60 -19.58 8.88
CA ASP A 196 -14.54 -19.79 7.90
C ASP A 196 -13.31 -20.40 8.57
N LEU A 197 -13.10 -21.70 8.34
CA LEU A 197 -11.92 -22.44 8.79
C LEU A 197 -11.09 -22.84 7.57
N GLY A 198 -10.15 -21.97 7.23
CA GLY A 198 -9.25 -22.14 6.11
C GLY A 198 -8.05 -23.04 6.40
N GLY A 199 -7.01 -22.91 5.57
CA GLY A 199 -5.73 -23.60 5.78
C GLY A 199 -4.88 -22.97 6.87
N GLY A 200 -4.89 -21.63 6.98
CA GLY A 200 -3.99 -20.89 7.88
C GLY A 200 -4.67 -19.90 8.82
N THR A 201 -5.97 -19.65 8.65
CA THR A 201 -6.76 -18.69 9.43
C THR A 201 -8.10 -19.29 9.80
N PHE A 202 -8.63 -18.81 10.91
CA PHE A 202 -9.99 -19.00 11.32
C PHE A 202 -10.67 -17.65 11.50
N ASP A 203 -11.80 -17.44 10.81
CA ASP A 203 -12.61 -16.23 10.87
C ASP A 203 -14.07 -16.58 11.15
N ILE A 204 -14.69 -15.79 12.03
CA ILE A 204 -16.10 -15.85 12.34
C ILE A 204 -16.71 -14.49 12.03
N SER A 205 -17.82 -14.47 11.27
CA SER A 205 -18.57 -13.25 11.04
C SER A 205 -20.07 -13.52 11.18
N ILE A 206 -20.75 -12.60 11.86
CA ILE A 206 -22.20 -12.64 12.01
C ILE A 206 -22.78 -11.56 11.12
N LEU A 207 -23.67 -11.96 10.24
CA LEU A 207 -24.19 -11.13 9.18
C LEU A 207 -25.72 -11.07 9.28
N LEU A 208 -26.29 -9.88 9.10
CA LEU A 208 -27.71 -9.68 8.87
C LEU A 208 -27.94 -9.54 7.36
N LEU A 209 -28.65 -10.52 6.80
CA LEU A 209 -29.06 -10.50 5.41
C LEU A 209 -30.52 -10.05 5.34
N VAL A 210 -30.76 -8.88 4.78
CA VAL A 210 -32.12 -8.40 4.45
C VAL A 210 -32.22 -8.19 2.94
N PRO A 211 -33.42 -8.24 2.33
CA PRO A 211 -33.55 -7.94 0.91
C PRO A 211 -32.87 -6.62 0.54
N GLY A 212 -31.88 -6.68 -0.35
CA GLY A 212 -31.13 -5.51 -0.80
C GLY A 212 -30.04 -5.00 0.17
N SER A 213 -29.67 -5.70 1.26
CA SER A 213 -28.59 -5.28 2.16
C SER A 213 -27.90 -6.44 2.87
N VAL A 214 -26.59 -6.35 3.03
CA VAL A 214 -25.78 -7.24 3.85
C VAL A 214 -25.04 -6.37 4.88
N SER A 215 -25.27 -6.63 6.15
CA SER A 215 -24.62 -5.89 7.24
C SER A 215 -23.87 -6.84 8.17
N VAL A 216 -22.62 -6.53 8.48
CA VAL A 216 -21.82 -7.27 9.46
C VAL A 216 -22.18 -6.77 10.86
N LEU A 217 -22.51 -7.69 11.77
CA LEU A 217 -22.91 -7.41 13.16
C LEU A 217 -21.77 -7.69 14.14
N GLY A 218 -20.89 -8.65 13.84
CA GLY A 218 -19.79 -9.05 14.71
C GLY A 218 -18.75 -9.86 13.96
N ILE A 219 -17.49 -9.71 14.34
CA ILE A 219 -16.36 -10.45 13.79
C ILE A 219 -15.39 -10.87 14.91
N GLU A 220 -14.87 -12.06 14.81
CA GLU A 220 -13.76 -12.58 15.61
C GLU A 220 -12.92 -13.52 14.76
N GLY A 221 -11.68 -13.81 15.19
CA GLY A 221 -10.84 -14.71 14.43
C GLY A 221 -9.50 -15.01 15.10
N ASP A 222 -8.78 -15.93 14.47
CA ASP A 222 -7.42 -16.30 14.83
C ASP A 222 -6.60 -16.52 13.55
N ASN A 223 -5.62 -15.65 13.31
CA ASN A 223 -4.77 -15.67 12.11
C ASN A 223 -3.71 -16.79 12.13
N LEU A 224 -3.63 -17.57 13.20
CA LEU A 224 -2.70 -18.68 13.36
C LEU A 224 -3.41 -20.01 13.63
N LEU A 225 -4.72 -20.11 13.35
CA LEU A 225 -5.49 -21.32 13.53
C LEU A 225 -6.12 -21.76 12.21
N GLY A 226 -5.79 -22.96 11.74
CA GLY A 226 -6.33 -23.50 10.50
C GLY A 226 -5.87 -24.93 10.20
N GLY A 227 -6.09 -25.37 8.98
CA GLY A 227 -5.72 -26.70 8.51
C GLY A 227 -4.24 -27.05 8.63
N ASP A 228 -3.35 -26.06 8.46
CA ASP A 228 -1.90 -26.24 8.62
C ASP A 228 -1.54 -26.66 10.07
N ASP A 229 -2.32 -26.22 11.08
CA ASP A 229 -2.13 -26.59 12.48
C ASP A 229 -2.57 -28.04 12.74
N PHE A 230 -3.57 -28.49 11.99
CA PHE A 230 -4.02 -29.88 12.03
C PHE A 230 -2.99 -30.79 11.35
N ASP A 231 -2.43 -30.37 10.20
CA ASP A 231 -1.36 -31.08 9.52
C ASP A 231 -0.14 -31.25 10.42
N ARG A 232 0.17 -30.23 11.22
CA ARG A 232 1.28 -30.26 12.18
C ARG A 232 1.02 -31.26 13.32
N ALA A 233 -0.21 -31.31 13.82
CA ALA A 233 -0.58 -32.28 14.85
C ALA A 233 -0.42 -33.72 14.32
N ILE A 234 -0.88 -33.98 13.10
CA ILE A 234 -0.71 -35.28 12.43
C ILE A 234 0.78 -35.55 12.16
N THR A 235 1.55 -34.56 11.68
CA THR A 235 3.00 -34.68 11.47
C THR A 235 3.72 -35.13 12.74
N THR A 236 3.35 -34.52 13.88
CA THR A 236 3.92 -34.88 15.18
C THR A 236 3.58 -36.33 15.56
N ALA A 237 2.34 -36.73 15.39
CA ALA A 237 1.90 -38.10 15.66
C ALA A 237 2.59 -39.13 14.75
N LEU A 238 2.77 -38.86 13.46
CA LEU A 238 3.54 -39.70 12.54
C LEU A 238 5.02 -39.80 12.92
N LEU A 239 5.62 -38.72 13.44
CA LEU A 239 6.98 -38.72 13.95
C LEU A 239 7.10 -39.57 15.24
N GLU A 240 6.09 -39.57 16.08
CA GLU A 240 6.02 -40.44 17.26
C GLU A 240 5.93 -41.89 16.82
N ASP A 241 5.06 -42.24 15.86
CA ASP A 241 4.95 -43.59 15.30
C ASP A 241 6.31 -44.10 14.75
N ILE A 242 7.05 -43.23 14.01
CA ILE A 242 8.38 -43.57 13.50
C ILE A 242 9.36 -43.84 14.66
N ARG A 243 9.31 -43.02 15.71
CA ARG A 243 10.19 -43.17 16.87
C ARG A 243 9.88 -44.39 17.71
N ASP A 244 8.62 -44.74 17.83
CA ASP A 244 8.17 -45.97 18.54
C ASP A 244 8.64 -47.22 17.81
N GLU A 245 8.63 -47.21 16.46
CA GLU A 245 9.05 -48.34 15.65
C GLU A 245 10.57 -48.45 15.51
N TYR A 246 11.29 -47.34 15.34
CA TYR A 246 12.72 -47.32 14.99
C TYR A 246 13.63 -46.71 16.04
N GLY A 247 13.09 -46.23 17.16
CA GLY A 247 13.83 -45.70 18.30
C GLY A 247 13.73 -44.17 18.45
N SER A 248 13.77 -43.74 19.71
CA SER A 248 13.59 -42.33 20.12
C SER A 248 14.62 -41.36 19.53
N ASP A 249 15.76 -41.87 19.05
CA ASP A 249 16.82 -41.05 18.47
C ASP A 249 16.59 -40.61 17.02
N TYR A 250 15.52 -41.11 16.38
CA TYR A 250 15.19 -40.69 15.03
C TYR A 250 14.90 -39.18 14.98
N GLN A 251 15.68 -38.46 14.17
CA GLN A 251 15.46 -37.08 13.82
C GLN A 251 15.22 -36.97 12.32
N PRO A 252 14.08 -36.41 11.87
CA PRO A 252 13.82 -36.24 10.44
C PRO A 252 14.82 -35.27 9.84
N ASP A 253 15.47 -35.70 8.76
CA ASP A 253 16.36 -34.83 7.98
C ASP A 253 15.57 -33.84 7.11
N ARG A 254 16.28 -33.01 6.33
CA ARG A 254 15.67 -32.03 5.44
C ARG A 254 14.76 -32.62 4.37
N ARG A 255 14.92 -33.90 4.02
CA ARG A 255 14.08 -34.58 3.02
C ARG A 255 12.88 -35.24 3.66
N ASP A 256 13.05 -35.77 4.87
CA ASP A 256 12.01 -36.47 5.58
C ASP A 256 10.89 -35.55 6.07
N ARG A 257 11.23 -34.36 6.65
CA ARG A 257 10.25 -33.40 7.17
C ARG A 257 9.17 -33.00 6.17
N PRO A 258 9.48 -32.54 4.96
CA PRO A 258 8.44 -32.16 3.99
C PRO A 258 7.61 -33.33 3.52
N ARG A 259 8.17 -34.52 3.45
CA ARG A 259 7.47 -35.74 3.05
C ARG A 259 6.47 -36.20 4.11
N ILE A 260 6.86 -36.17 5.38
CA ILE A 260 5.97 -36.49 6.51
C ILE A 260 4.85 -35.44 6.59
N ALA A 261 5.17 -34.17 6.45
CA ALA A 261 4.17 -33.08 6.42
C ALA A 261 3.19 -33.20 5.24
N SER A 262 3.69 -33.59 4.05
CA SER A 262 2.81 -33.84 2.91
C SER A 262 1.88 -35.04 3.10
N ALA A 263 2.39 -36.10 3.75
CA ALA A 263 1.55 -37.26 4.11
C ALA A 263 0.49 -36.88 5.14
N ALA A 264 0.83 -36.05 6.13
CA ALA A 264 -0.10 -35.55 7.14
C ALA A 264 -1.27 -34.80 6.51
N GLU A 265 -1.01 -33.93 5.51
CA GLU A 265 -2.06 -33.21 4.78
C GLU A 265 -2.97 -34.19 3.99
N VAL A 266 -2.38 -35.20 3.34
CA VAL A 266 -3.15 -36.24 2.64
C VAL A 266 -4.04 -36.97 3.63
N VAL A 267 -3.51 -37.41 4.76
CA VAL A 267 -4.27 -38.10 5.86
C VAL A 267 -5.44 -37.20 6.30
N LYS A 268 -5.22 -35.91 6.57
CA LYS A 268 -6.29 -34.97 6.96
C LYS A 268 -7.42 -34.92 5.91
N ILE A 269 -7.06 -34.80 4.63
CA ILE A 269 -8.03 -34.71 3.53
C ILE A 269 -8.81 -36.04 3.38
N GLU A 270 -8.13 -37.16 3.42
CA GLU A 270 -8.79 -38.48 3.30
C GLU A 270 -9.71 -38.73 4.46
N LEU A 271 -9.28 -38.48 5.70
CA LEU A 271 -10.09 -38.66 6.91
C LEU A 271 -11.29 -37.73 7.01
N SER A 272 -11.35 -36.67 6.18
CA SER A 272 -12.58 -35.88 6.03
C SER A 272 -13.71 -36.65 5.33
N ASN A 273 -13.38 -37.70 4.54
CA ASN A 273 -14.34 -38.49 3.75
C ASN A 273 -14.36 -39.99 4.12
N GLN A 274 -13.30 -40.49 4.75
CA GLN A 274 -13.10 -41.89 5.08
C GLN A 274 -12.82 -42.04 6.58
N GLU A 275 -13.02 -43.24 7.14
CA GLU A 275 -12.81 -43.55 8.56
C GLU A 275 -11.32 -43.82 8.87
N ALA A 276 -10.54 -44.22 7.85
CA ALA A 276 -9.13 -44.54 7.96
C ALA A 276 -8.36 -44.12 6.71
N SER A 277 -7.07 -43.84 6.85
CA SER A 277 -6.12 -43.49 5.79
C SER A 277 -4.86 -44.32 5.93
N ASP A 278 -4.43 -44.99 4.84
CA ASP A 278 -3.20 -45.75 4.78
C ASP A 278 -2.00 -44.81 4.57
N VAL A 279 -1.00 -44.90 5.44
CA VAL A 279 0.20 -44.10 5.38
C VAL A 279 1.41 -44.95 5.07
N VAL A 280 2.03 -44.76 3.91
CA VAL A 280 3.27 -45.42 3.50
C VAL A 280 4.34 -44.40 3.21
N LEU A 281 5.36 -44.32 4.06
CA LEU A 281 6.50 -43.43 3.94
C LEU A 281 7.80 -44.24 3.83
N ALA A 282 8.16 -44.62 2.62
CA ALA A 282 9.38 -45.38 2.35
C ALA A 282 10.61 -44.49 2.17
N GLY A 283 11.80 -44.98 2.57
CA GLY A 283 13.08 -44.31 2.33
C GLY A 283 13.33 -43.12 3.26
N LEU A 284 12.87 -43.18 4.51
CA LEU A 284 13.21 -42.27 5.60
C LEU A 284 14.61 -42.62 6.19
N GLY A 285 15.21 -41.70 6.97
CA GLY A 285 16.45 -41.95 7.66
C GLY A 285 17.59 -42.39 6.73
N ALA A 286 17.95 -41.57 5.74
CA ALA A 286 18.91 -41.89 4.67
C ALA A 286 18.52 -43.09 3.80
N GLY A 287 17.21 -43.32 3.66
CA GLY A 287 16.65 -44.33 2.75
C GLY A 287 16.48 -45.73 3.34
N GLN A 288 16.66 -45.90 4.65
CA GLN A 288 16.64 -47.21 5.30
C GLN A 288 15.34 -47.54 6.02
N LEU A 289 14.49 -46.55 6.36
CA LEU A 289 13.29 -46.75 7.15
C LEU A 289 12.04 -46.66 6.28
N VAL A 290 11.01 -47.41 6.66
CA VAL A 290 9.70 -47.42 6.01
C VAL A 290 8.62 -47.42 7.12
N LEU A 291 7.89 -46.29 7.22
CA LEU A 291 6.67 -46.28 8.05
C LEU A 291 5.50 -46.81 7.21
N GLU A 292 4.82 -47.87 7.70
CA GLU A 292 3.57 -48.35 7.15
C GLU A 292 2.57 -48.45 8.30
N THR A 293 1.58 -47.54 8.31
CA THR A 293 0.60 -47.45 9.39
C THR A 293 -0.77 -47.05 8.86
N VAL A 294 -1.81 -47.33 9.64
CA VAL A 294 -3.16 -46.84 9.36
C VAL A 294 -3.52 -45.77 10.36
N PHE A 295 -3.86 -44.60 9.84
CA PHE A 295 -4.28 -43.45 10.66
C PHE A 295 -5.82 -43.38 10.66
N GLU A 296 -6.43 -43.50 11.83
CA GLU A 296 -7.88 -43.53 11.98
C GLU A 296 -8.44 -42.13 12.31
N ARG A 297 -9.69 -41.85 11.89
CA ARG A 297 -10.40 -40.60 12.15
C ARG A 297 -10.51 -40.25 13.65
N PRO A 298 -10.82 -41.19 14.58
CA PRO A 298 -10.86 -40.84 16.01
C PRO A 298 -9.53 -40.25 16.52
N ARG A 299 -8.40 -40.78 16.05
CA ARG A 299 -7.07 -40.27 16.42
C ARG A 299 -6.88 -38.83 15.90
N LEU A 300 -7.29 -38.52 14.65
CA LEU A 300 -7.29 -37.17 14.14
C LEU A 300 -8.15 -36.26 15.02
N GLU A 301 -9.37 -36.64 15.30
CA GLU A 301 -10.31 -35.81 16.08
C GLU A 301 -9.76 -35.51 17.47
N GLU A 302 -9.14 -36.47 18.16
CA GLU A 302 -8.46 -36.26 19.45
C GLU A 302 -7.32 -35.26 19.36
N LEU A 303 -6.47 -35.33 18.31
CA LEU A 303 -5.35 -34.42 18.10
C LEU A 303 -5.76 -32.97 17.85
N ILE A 304 -6.94 -32.75 17.27
CA ILE A 304 -7.40 -31.40 16.89
C ILE A 304 -8.51 -30.86 17.81
N GLU A 305 -9.06 -31.66 18.73
CA GLU A 305 -10.21 -31.32 19.57
C GLU A 305 -10.02 -29.96 20.28
N ALA A 306 -8.89 -29.73 20.94
CA ALA A 306 -8.62 -28.47 21.65
C ALA A 306 -8.62 -27.25 20.72
N ARG A 307 -8.17 -27.42 19.45
CA ARG A 307 -8.20 -26.32 18.46
C ARG A 307 -9.61 -26.04 17.96
N ILE A 308 -10.43 -27.10 17.79
CA ILE A 308 -11.86 -26.93 17.42
C ILE A 308 -12.61 -26.26 18.58
N GLU A 309 -12.37 -26.66 19.84
CA GLU A 309 -12.96 -25.95 20.99
C GLU A 309 -12.61 -24.47 21.01
N ARG A 310 -11.36 -24.14 20.68
CA ARG A 310 -10.94 -22.73 20.56
C ARG A 310 -11.76 -21.96 19.51
N THR A 311 -12.11 -22.58 18.39
CA THR A 311 -12.99 -21.94 17.39
C THR A 311 -14.42 -21.73 17.93
N ILE A 312 -14.93 -22.63 18.73
CA ILE A 312 -16.25 -22.49 19.39
C ILE A 312 -16.23 -21.34 20.41
N GLU A 313 -15.14 -21.19 21.20
CA GLU A 313 -14.99 -20.05 22.12
C GLU A 313 -15.03 -18.71 21.38
N LEU A 314 -14.29 -18.61 20.28
CA LEU A 314 -14.26 -17.39 19.44
C LEU A 314 -15.64 -17.13 18.82
N THR A 315 -16.36 -18.20 18.43
CA THR A 315 -17.74 -18.11 17.92
C THR A 315 -18.67 -17.50 18.96
N HIS A 316 -18.62 -17.98 20.22
CA HIS A 316 -19.40 -17.40 21.31
C HIS A 316 -19.04 -15.95 21.59
N LYS A 317 -17.75 -15.60 21.51
CA LYS A 317 -17.27 -14.23 21.68
C LYS A 317 -17.85 -13.30 20.60
N ALA A 318 -17.85 -13.72 19.33
CA ALA A 318 -18.44 -12.95 18.23
C ALA A 318 -19.96 -12.71 18.44
N ILE A 319 -20.70 -13.75 18.88
CA ILE A 319 -22.14 -13.66 19.18
C ILE A 319 -22.39 -12.63 20.29
N MET A 320 -21.61 -12.68 21.37
CA MET A 320 -21.73 -11.70 22.47
C MET A 320 -21.42 -10.26 22.03
N GLN A 321 -20.39 -10.07 21.18
CA GLN A 321 -20.04 -8.75 20.62
C GLN A 321 -21.15 -8.16 19.75
N ALA A 322 -21.84 -9.03 18.99
CA ALA A 322 -23.00 -8.63 18.20
C ALA A 322 -24.25 -8.35 19.07
N ASN A 323 -24.17 -8.49 20.39
CA ASN A 323 -25.32 -8.43 21.32
C ASN A 323 -26.43 -9.43 21.00
N LEU A 324 -26.05 -10.62 20.53
CA LEU A 324 -26.94 -11.71 20.15
C LEU A 324 -26.75 -12.90 21.08
N THR A 325 -27.67 -13.86 20.96
CA THR A 325 -27.59 -15.19 21.57
C THR A 325 -27.47 -16.25 20.50
N VAL A 326 -27.11 -17.49 20.87
CA VAL A 326 -27.08 -18.63 19.94
C VAL A 326 -28.47 -18.87 19.29
N GLY A 327 -29.53 -18.50 19.98
CA GLY A 327 -30.94 -18.64 19.50
C GLY A 327 -31.24 -17.68 18.33
N ASP A 328 -30.58 -16.54 18.27
CA ASP A 328 -30.80 -15.50 17.26
C ASP A 328 -30.06 -15.80 15.93
N ILE A 329 -29.22 -16.85 15.89
CA ILE A 329 -28.55 -17.29 14.68
C ILE A 329 -29.48 -18.22 13.90
N ASP A 330 -29.93 -17.79 12.72
CA ASP A 330 -30.83 -18.61 11.88
C ASP A 330 -30.09 -19.72 11.16
N GLU A 331 -28.89 -19.43 10.65
CA GLU A 331 -28.09 -20.34 9.83
C GLU A 331 -26.60 -20.18 10.11
N VAL A 332 -25.86 -21.30 9.99
CA VAL A 332 -24.40 -21.34 10.06
C VAL A 332 -23.87 -21.81 8.72
N LEU A 333 -23.18 -20.94 8.01
CA LEU A 333 -22.56 -21.21 6.71
C LEU A 333 -21.12 -21.66 6.92
N LEU A 334 -20.79 -22.86 6.47
CA LEU A 334 -19.43 -23.42 6.53
C LEU A 334 -18.62 -22.97 5.31
N VAL A 335 -17.47 -22.34 5.56
CA VAL A 335 -16.53 -21.82 4.57
C VAL A 335 -15.13 -22.34 4.90
N GLY A 336 -14.26 -22.43 3.89
CA GLY A 336 -12.90 -22.96 4.05
C GLY A 336 -12.81 -24.48 4.05
N GLY A 337 -11.73 -25.00 3.46
CA GLY A 337 -11.55 -26.45 3.23
C GLY A 337 -11.55 -27.30 4.50
N SER A 338 -11.06 -26.75 5.63
CA SER A 338 -10.97 -27.48 6.90
C SER A 338 -12.32 -27.68 7.58
N THR A 339 -13.39 -26.99 7.16
CA THR A 339 -14.77 -27.25 7.61
C THR A 339 -15.33 -28.58 7.10
N SER A 340 -14.64 -29.21 6.14
CA SER A 340 -15.00 -30.57 5.67
C SER A 340 -14.73 -31.65 6.71
N ILE A 341 -13.91 -31.40 7.73
CA ILE A 341 -13.60 -32.31 8.81
C ILE A 341 -14.89 -32.60 9.62
N PRO A 342 -15.35 -33.87 9.77
CA PRO A 342 -16.62 -34.17 10.39
C PRO A 342 -16.81 -33.66 11.82
N LEU A 343 -15.73 -33.57 12.61
CA LEU A 343 -15.73 -33.02 13.97
C LEU A 343 -16.28 -31.58 13.99
N VAL A 344 -15.92 -30.75 13.01
CA VAL A 344 -16.36 -29.34 12.94
C VAL A 344 -17.88 -29.25 12.86
N ALA A 345 -18.50 -29.96 11.89
CA ALA A 345 -19.95 -29.93 11.72
C ALA A 345 -20.68 -30.56 12.92
N ARG A 346 -20.09 -31.57 13.57
CA ARG A 346 -20.65 -32.22 14.77
C ARG A 346 -20.66 -31.22 15.94
N ARG A 347 -19.54 -30.57 16.25
CA ARG A 347 -19.44 -29.60 17.36
C ARG A 347 -20.34 -28.36 17.13
N LEU A 348 -20.37 -27.80 15.92
CA LEU A 348 -21.29 -26.72 15.58
C LEU A 348 -22.77 -27.19 15.66
N GLY A 349 -23.06 -28.43 15.26
CA GLY A 349 -24.41 -29.04 15.39
C GLY A 349 -24.86 -29.21 16.84
N GLU A 350 -23.94 -29.46 17.78
CA GLU A 350 -24.23 -29.50 19.24
C GLU A 350 -24.57 -28.08 19.77
N VAL A 351 -23.91 -27.03 19.27
CA VAL A 351 -24.15 -25.65 19.71
C VAL A 351 -25.41 -25.03 19.07
N PHE A 352 -25.56 -25.13 17.76
CA PHE A 352 -26.63 -24.43 17.00
C PHE A 352 -27.82 -25.34 16.63
N GLY A 353 -27.67 -26.65 16.73
CA GLY A 353 -28.58 -27.65 16.16
C GLY A 353 -28.22 -27.97 14.70
N PRO A 354 -28.24 -29.27 14.33
CA PRO A 354 -27.74 -29.74 13.01
C PRO A 354 -28.54 -29.17 11.82
N LYS A 355 -29.77 -28.73 12.03
CA LYS A 355 -30.63 -28.18 10.98
C LYS A 355 -30.22 -26.77 10.55
N ARG A 356 -29.46 -26.03 11.38
CA ARG A 356 -28.98 -24.70 11.06
C ARG A 356 -27.67 -24.70 10.28
N ILE A 357 -26.94 -25.85 10.26
CA ILE A 357 -25.66 -25.96 9.53
C ILE A 357 -25.94 -26.11 8.04
N ARG A 358 -25.42 -25.16 7.25
CA ARG A 358 -25.60 -25.12 5.80
C ARG A 358 -24.31 -25.43 5.06
N ARG A 359 -24.41 -26.23 4.03
CA ARG A 359 -23.39 -26.58 3.05
C ARG A 359 -23.86 -26.23 1.63
N GLY A 360 -24.63 -25.15 1.49
CA GLY A 360 -25.35 -24.84 0.25
C GLY A 360 -24.47 -24.34 -0.90
N VAL A 361 -23.28 -23.80 -0.62
CA VAL A 361 -22.26 -23.41 -1.61
C VAL A 361 -20.99 -24.18 -1.28
N ASN A 362 -20.23 -24.57 -2.30
CA ASN A 362 -18.94 -25.25 -2.06
C ASN A 362 -18.04 -24.37 -1.17
N PRO A 363 -17.64 -24.83 0.03
CA PRO A 363 -16.87 -24.01 0.98
C PRO A 363 -15.54 -23.47 0.43
N MET A 364 -14.98 -24.12 -0.59
CA MET A 364 -13.73 -23.68 -1.23
C MET A 364 -13.93 -22.68 -2.38
N GLN A 365 -15.17 -22.44 -2.81
CA GLN A 365 -15.50 -21.63 -3.98
C GLN A 365 -16.28 -20.36 -3.63
N CYS A 366 -17.06 -20.41 -2.52
CA CYS A 366 -18.04 -19.37 -2.18
C CYS A 366 -17.41 -17.98 -2.07
N VAL A 367 -16.18 -17.90 -1.55
CA VAL A 367 -15.45 -16.62 -1.39
C VAL A 367 -15.13 -16.00 -2.76
N ALA A 368 -14.57 -16.77 -3.69
CA ALA A 368 -14.27 -16.27 -5.03
C ALA A 368 -15.54 -15.91 -5.81
N LEU A 369 -16.60 -16.75 -5.70
CA LEU A 369 -17.91 -16.46 -6.32
C LEU A 369 -18.50 -15.16 -5.79
N GLY A 370 -18.45 -14.92 -4.48
CA GLY A 370 -18.91 -13.67 -3.88
C GLY A 370 -18.07 -12.46 -4.26
N ALA A 371 -16.75 -12.61 -4.39
CA ALA A 371 -15.89 -11.57 -4.93
C ALA A 371 -16.26 -11.20 -6.38
N ALA A 372 -16.64 -12.20 -7.20
CA ALA A 372 -17.17 -11.94 -8.55
C ALA A 372 -18.54 -11.22 -8.50
N VAL A 373 -19.43 -11.57 -7.55
CA VAL A 373 -20.68 -10.82 -7.32
C VAL A 373 -20.40 -9.38 -6.95
N GLN A 374 -19.47 -9.14 -6.00
CA GLN A 374 -19.05 -7.79 -5.61
C GLN A 374 -18.59 -6.95 -6.80
N SER A 375 -17.96 -7.55 -7.80
CA SER A 375 -17.50 -6.82 -8.99
C SER A 375 -18.64 -6.16 -9.77
N ALA A 376 -19.85 -6.70 -9.69
CA ALA A 376 -21.03 -6.13 -10.31
C ALA A 376 -21.77 -5.09 -9.43
N LEU A 377 -21.38 -4.96 -8.16
CA LEU A 377 -21.92 -3.94 -7.27
C LEU A 377 -21.08 -2.64 -7.33
N VAL A 378 -19.90 -2.69 -7.93
CA VAL A 378 -19.06 -1.51 -8.13
C VAL A 378 -19.61 -0.71 -9.32
N ALA A 379 -20.11 0.49 -9.05
CA ALA A 379 -20.68 1.39 -10.07
C ALA A 379 -19.60 2.21 -10.80
N GLU A 380 -18.54 2.58 -10.11
CA GLU A 380 -17.48 3.47 -10.57
C GLU A 380 -16.10 2.93 -10.24
N VAL A 381 -15.10 3.35 -11.01
CA VAL A 381 -13.67 3.07 -10.79
C VAL A 381 -13.02 4.30 -10.21
N GLU A 382 -12.37 4.18 -9.07
CA GLU A 382 -11.56 5.27 -8.52
C GLU A 382 -10.19 5.30 -9.21
N CYS A 383 -9.75 6.49 -9.66
CA CYS A 383 -8.42 6.65 -10.23
C CYS A 383 -7.35 6.38 -9.16
N PRO A 384 -6.35 5.52 -9.40
CA PRO A 384 -5.32 5.22 -8.42
C PRO A 384 -4.45 6.43 -8.06
N GLU A 385 -4.32 7.40 -8.95
CA GLU A 385 -3.50 8.59 -8.76
C GLU A 385 -4.28 9.77 -8.14
N CYS A 386 -5.24 10.32 -8.86
CA CYS A 386 -5.94 11.54 -8.45
C CYS A 386 -7.29 11.30 -7.75
N ARG A 387 -7.71 10.07 -7.57
CA ARG A 387 -8.96 9.66 -6.89
C ARG A 387 -10.26 10.10 -7.52
N THR A 388 -10.21 10.73 -8.67
CA THR A 388 -11.43 11.11 -9.39
C THR A 388 -12.21 9.85 -9.76
N PRO A 389 -13.51 9.76 -9.43
CA PRO A 389 -14.37 8.68 -9.89
C PRO A 389 -14.47 8.69 -11.42
N ALA A 390 -14.49 7.51 -12.00
CA ALA A 390 -14.65 7.31 -13.43
C ALA A 390 -15.62 6.16 -13.71
N GLU A 391 -16.24 6.17 -14.87
CA GLU A 391 -17.11 5.07 -15.29
C GLU A 391 -16.33 3.77 -15.42
N LEU A 392 -16.98 2.63 -15.14
CA LEU A 392 -16.41 1.29 -15.37
C LEU A 392 -16.00 1.03 -16.82
N SER A 393 -16.50 1.79 -17.79
CA SER A 393 -16.10 1.71 -19.20
C SER A 393 -14.81 2.45 -19.51
N ALA A 394 -14.35 3.34 -18.63
CA ALA A 394 -13.19 4.18 -18.87
C ALA A 394 -11.88 3.38 -18.82
N ALA A 395 -11.02 3.61 -19.81
CA ALA A 395 -9.68 3.04 -19.88
C ALA A 395 -8.64 3.94 -19.20
N SER A 396 -8.90 5.25 -19.09
CA SER A 396 -8.02 6.23 -18.47
C SER A 396 -8.85 7.28 -17.71
N CYS A 397 -8.21 7.89 -16.70
CA CYS A 397 -8.80 8.98 -15.93
C CYS A 397 -8.90 10.24 -16.77
N ALA A 398 -10.08 10.87 -16.75
CA ALA A 398 -10.31 12.12 -17.47
C ALA A 398 -9.54 13.31 -16.86
N GLN A 399 -9.21 13.25 -15.57
CA GLN A 399 -8.55 14.32 -14.83
C GLN A 399 -7.02 14.33 -15.01
N CYS A 400 -6.36 13.15 -14.89
CA CYS A 400 -4.90 13.04 -14.89
C CYS A 400 -4.35 12.09 -15.98
N SER A 401 -5.21 11.56 -16.85
CA SER A 401 -4.85 10.62 -17.94
C SER A 401 -4.24 9.28 -17.48
N THR A 402 -4.15 9.01 -16.18
CA THR A 402 -3.67 7.73 -15.66
C THR A 402 -4.53 6.58 -16.15
N SER A 403 -3.91 5.45 -16.50
CA SER A 403 -4.63 4.23 -16.92
C SER A 403 -5.49 3.70 -15.76
N LEU A 404 -6.76 3.45 -16.03
CA LEU A 404 -7.70 2.76 -15.14
C LEU A 404 -7.76 1.25 -15.41
N LEU A 405 -6.84 0.75 -16.20
CA LEU A 405 -6.63 -0.66 -16.48
C LEU A 405 -5.33 -1.11 -15.82
N GLY A 406 -5.28 -2.36 -15.39
CA GLY A 406 -4.03 -2.96 -14.95
C GLY A 406 -2.99 -2.91 -16.07
N GLY A 407 -1.75 -2.55 -15.74
CA GLY A 407 -0.66 -2.47 -16.71
C GLY A 407 -0.27 -3.84 -17.27
N ALA A 408 0.21 -3.88 -18.51
CA ALA A 408 0.84 -5.06 -19.05
C ALA A 408 2.09 -5.40 -18.22
N ARG A 409 2.24 -6.65 -17.82
CA ARG A 409 3.38 -7.13 -17.04
C ARG A 409 4.11 -8.23 -17.78
N VAL A 410 5.42 -8.25 -17.63
CA VAL A 410 6.29 -9.36 -18.08
C VAL A 410 6.98 -9.95 -16.85
N THR A 411 7.19 -11.26 -16.85
CA THR A 411 7.92 -11.91 -15.75
C THR A 411 9.41 -11.69 -15.96
N CYS A 412 10.08 -11.01 -15.04
CA CYS A 412 11.53 -10.81 -15.08
C CYS A 412 12.26 -12.16 -15.04
N THR A 413 13.11 -12.43 -16.01
CA THR A 413 13.88 -13.68 -16.09
C THR A 413 14.92 -13.80 -14.96
N GLY A 414 15.35 -12.68 -14.36
CA GLY A 414 16.34 -12.66 -13.29
C GLY A 414 15.78 -12.88 -11.89
N CYS A 415 14.63 -12.28 -11.54
CA CYS A 415 14.04 -12.36 -10.19
C CYS A 415 12.60 -12.85 -10.19
N HIS A 416 12.03 -13.18 -11.33
CA HIS A 416 10.69 -13.72 -11.51
C HIS A 416 9.51 -12.82 -11.09
N LEU A 417 9.78 -11.55 -10.72
CA LEU A 417 8.71 -10.61 -10.43
C LEU A 417 7.96 -10.18 -11.69
N PRO A 418 6.65 -9.98 -11.61
CA PRO A 418 5.90 -9.28 -12.65
C PRO A 418 6.31 -7.79 -12.64
N VAL A 419 6.95 -7.36 -13.72
CA VAL A 419 7.42 -5.98 -13.90
C VAL A 419 6.71 -5.33 -15.07
N ASP A 420 6.71 -4.00 -15.13
CA ASP A 420 6.07 -3.27 -16.23
C ASP A 420 6.69 -3.67 -17.56
N ALA A 421 5.85 -4.03 -18.53
CA ALA A 421 6.30 -4.46 -19.86
C ALA A 421 7.00 -3.34 -20.65
N THR A 422 6.85 -2.07 -20.22
CA THR A 422 7.49 -0.91 -20.82
C THR A 422 8.81 -0.52 -20.15
N ALA A 423 9.18 -1.17 -19.04
CA ALA A 423 10.41 -0.86 -18.33
C ALA A 423 11.63 -1.42 -19.06
N ASP A 424 12.71 -0.64 -19.16
CA ASP A 424 13.96 -1.07 -19.79
C ASP A 424 14.70 -2.11 -18.95
N ALA A 425 14.58 -2.02 -17.62
CA ALA A 425 15.21 -2.94 -16.69
C ALA A 425 14.31 -3.24 -15.49
N CYS A 426 14.51 -4.40 -14.89
CA CYS A 426 13.80 -4.80 -13.68
C CYS A 426 14.23 -3.94 -12.47
N PRO A 427 13.32 -3.22 -11.80
CA PRO A 427 13.65 -2.35 -10.67
C PRO A 427 14.19 -3.14 -9.46
N LYS A 428 13.87 -4.43 -9.34
CA LYS A 428 14.32 -5.27 -8.22
C LYS A 428 15.75 -5.79 -8.38
N CYS A 429 16.15 -6.23 -9.58
CA CYS A 429 17.41 -6.95 -9.78
C CYS A 429 18.30 -6.34 -10.88
N GLY A 430 17.89 -5.26 -11.54
CA GLY A 430 18.65 -4.61 -12.60
C GLY A 430 18.74 -5.38 -13.92
N GLN A 431 18.09 -6.56 -14.03
CA GLN A 431 18.09 -7.34 -15.28
C GLN A 431 17.44 -6.53 -16.39
N GLN A 432 18.16 -6.35 -17.51
CA GLN A 432 17.60 -5.76 -18.72
C GLN A 432 16.42 -6.60 -19.18
N LEU A 433 15.30 -5.96 -19.47
CA LEU A 433 14.12 -6.60 -20.02
C LEU A 433 14.24 -6.49 -21.55
N GLU A 434 14.31 -7.63 -22.22
CA GLU A 434 14.21 -7.63 -23.68
C GLU A 434 12.78 -7.14 -23.98
N ALA A 435 12.69 -6.02 -24.69
CA ALA A 435 11.43 -5.59 -25.29
C ALA A 435 11.08 -6.65 -26.36
N GLU A 436 10.42 -7.75 -25.95
CA GLU A 436 9.53 -8.40 -26.90
C GLU A 436 8.55 -7.28 -27.30
N ALA A 437 8.62 -6.90 -28.56
CA ALA A 437 7.70 -5.95 -29.14
C ALA A 437 6.29 -6.48 -28.84
N ALA A 438 5.73 -6.04 -27.71
CA ALA A 438 4.32 -6.12 -27.49
C ALA A 438 3.75 -5.31 -28.66
N GLU A 439 3.32 -6.01 -29.70
CA GLU A 439 2.42 -5.39 -30.68
C GLU A 439 1.39 -4.65 -29.81
N PRO A 440 1.19 -3.36 -30.04
CA PRO A 440 0.15 -2.67 -29.32
C PRO A 440 -1.10 -3.49 -29.59
N VAL A 441 -1.60 -4.18 -28.58
CA VAL A 441 -2.93 -4.74 -28.62
C VAL A 441 -3.81 -3.52 -28.64
N ALA A 442 -3.95 -2.95 -29.83
CA ALA A 442 -5.03 -2.05 -30.14
C ALA A 442 -6.24 -2.81 -29.62
N ALA A 443 -7.01 -2.15 -28.77
CA ALA A 443 -8.23 -2.66 -28.18
C ALA A 443 -9.20 -3.10 -29.29
N ALA A 444 -8.84 -4.17 -29.96
CA ALA A 444 -9.80 -4.99 -30.69
C ALA A 444 -10.54 -5.70 -29.54
N VAL A 445 -11.69 -5.18 -29.16
CA VAL A 445 -12.76 -5.95 -28.55
C VAL A 445 -12.98 -7.12 -29.51
N THR A 446 -12.21 -8.18 -29.37
CA THR A 446 -12.44 -9.42 -30.10
C THR A 446 -13.66 -10.03 -29.43
N GLN A 447 -14.81 -9.75 -30.03
CA GLN A 447 -16.06 -10.41 -29.66
C GLN A 447 -15.82 -11.90 -29.80
N THR A 448 -15.67 -12.60 -28.69
CA THR A 448 -15.73 -14.05 -28.67
C THR A 448 -17.21 -14.48 -28.69
N ARG A 449 -17.52 -15.56 -29.36
CA ARG A 449 -18.84 -16.18 -29.33
C ARG A 449 -18.70 -17.63 -28.83
N ASP A 450 -19.58 -18.01 -27.93
CA ASP A 450 -19.58 -19.36 -27.41
C ASP A 450 -20.15 -20.34 -28.42
N CYS A 451 -19.54 -21.50 -28.54
CA CYS A 451 -20.08 -22.60 -29.30
C CYS A 451 -21.39 -23.10 -28.65
N ALA A 452 -22.47 -23.08 -29.42
CA ALA A 452 -23.78 -23.50 -28.95
C ALA A 452 -23.82 -24.97 -28.47
N ARG A 453 -22.85 -25.80 -28.91
CA ARG A 453 -22.80 -27.23 -28.59
C ARG A 453 -21.97 -27.54 -27.35
N CYS A 454 -20.83 -26.87 -27.12
CA CYS A 454 -19.90 -27.22 -26.04
C CYS A 454 -19.53 -26.04 -25.13
N GLY A 455 -20.05 -24.83 -25.39
CA GLY A 455 -19.79 -23.64 -24.57
C GLY A 455 -18.38 -23.04 -24.73
N THR A 456 -17.54 -23.58 -25.61
CA THR A 456 -16.17 -23.08 -25.78
C THR A 456 -16.18 -21.71 -26.49
N PRO A 457 -15.49 -20.70 -25.94
CA PRO A 457 -15.34 -19.40 -26.60
C PRO A 457 -14.57 -19.54 -27.94
N ALA A 458 -15.09 -18.99 -29.00
CA ALA A 458 -14.46 -18.93 -30.31
C ALA A 458 -14.20 -17.48 -30.71
N ALA A 459 -13.06 -17.22 -31.34
CA ALA A 459 -12.70 -15.88 -31.81
C ALA A 459 -13.73 -15.30 -32.79
N ALA A 460 -13.93 -13.98 -32.78
CA ALA A 460 -14.77 -13.31 -33.78
C ALA A 460 -14.22 -13.61 -35.20
N GLY A 461 -15.04 -14.28 -36.00
CA GLY A 461 -14.63 -14.72 -37.34
C GLY A 461 -14.26 -16.21 -37.44
N ALA A 462 -14.20 -16.96 -36.35
CA ALA A 462 -14.07 -18.40 -36.42
C ALA A 462 -15.32 -19.02 -37.09
N THR A 463 -15.13 -19.84 -38.10
CA THR A 463 -16.22 -20.50 -38.82
C THR A 463 -16.64 -21.82 -38.19
N ALA A 464 -15.80 -22.39 -37.30
CA ALA A 464 -16.08 -23.59 -36.53
C ALA A 464 -15.44 -23.53 -35.15
N CYS A 465 -16.05 -24.23 -34.19
CA CYS A 465 -15.51 -24.38 -32.83
C CYS A 465 -14.23 -25.23 -32.84
N SER A 466 -13.17 -24.75 -32.25
CA SER A 466 -11.87 -25.44 -32.18
C SER A 466 -11.91 -26.72 -31.33
N LEU A 467 -12.89 -26.85 -30.41
CA LEU A 467 -12.99 -28.01 -29.53
C LEU A 467 -13.91 -29.12 -30.07
N CYS A 468 -15.08 -28.78 -30.65
CA CYS A 468 -16.07 -29.79 -31.06
C CYS A 468 -16.38 -29.79 -32.56
N GLY A 469 -15.75 -28.92 -33.35
CA GLY A 469 -15.92 -28.83 -34.80
C GLY A 469 -17.28 -28.26 -35.27
N GLU A 470 -18.17 -27.83 -34.33
CA GLU A 470 -19.47 -27.27 -34.71
C GLU A 470 -19.33 -25.97 -35.49
N ALA A 471 -20.09 -25.86 -36.59
CA ALA A 471 -20.11 -24.64 -37.40
C ALA A 471 -20.71 -23.44 -36.62
N LEU A 472 -20.03 -22.32 -36.60
CA LEU A 472 -20.46 -21.12 -35.90
C LEU A 472 -21.18 -20.19 -36.90
N ALA A 473 -22.49 -19.99 -36.74
CA ALA A 473 -23.31 -19.16 -37.62
C ALA A 473 -22.84 -17.69 -37.68
N GLY A 474 -22.94 -17.06 -38.83
CA GLY A 474 -22.40 -15.74 -39.17
C GLY A 474 -22.77 -14.61 -38.22
N ALA A 475 -21.84 -13.67 -38.04
CA ALA A 475 -21.99 -12.50 -37.16
C ALA A 475 -22.90 -11.46 -37.81
N GLU A 476 -24.04 -11.18 -37.18
CA GLU A 476 -24.70 -9.88 -37.28
C GLU A 476 -24.46 -9.14 -35.95
N GLY A 477 -24.02 -7.90 -36.06
CA GLY A 477 -23.64 -6.92 -35.05
C GLY A 477 -24.04 -7.15 -33.58
N GLY A 478 -23.07 -7.54 -32.74
CA GLY A 478 -23.23 -7.56 -31.29
C GLY A 478 -23.42 -6.14 -30.75
N THR A 479 -24.61 -5.88 -30.22
CA THR A 479 -25.00 -4.59 -29.63
C THR A 479 -24.42 -4.48 -28.21
N ALA A 480 -24.32 -3.25 -27.68
CA ALA A 480 -23.90 -2.97 -26.32
C ALA A 480 -24.64 -3.79 -25.23
N ALA A 481 -25.83 -4.32 -25.57
CA ALA A 481 -26.66 -5.20 -24.73
C ALA A 481 -25.97 -6.53 -24.38
N THR A 482 -25.15 -7.10 -25.27
CA THR A 482 -24.45 -8.39 -25.03
C THR A 482 -23.33 -8.23 -23.99
N ALA A 483 -22.64 -7.09 -23.99
CA ALA A 483 -21.58 -6.79 -23.02
C ALA A 483 -22.12 -6.58 -21.59
N VAL A 484 -23.34 -6.05 -21.46
CA VAL A 484 -24.00 -5.88 -20.14
C VAL A 484 -24.47 -7.22 -19.58
N GLN A 485 -24.95 -8.12 -20.46
CA GLN A 485 -25.41 -9.45 -20.06
C GLN A 485 -24.28 -10.34 -19.49
N ASP A 486 -23.00 -10.04 -19.81
CA ASP A 486 -21.87 -10.84 -19.34
C ASP A 486 -21.31 -10.38 -17.99
N ILE A 487 -21.56 -9.14 -17.54
CA ILE A 487 -20.92 -8.55 -16.35
C ILE A 487 -21.89 -7.95 -15.33
N GLY A 488 -23.17 -7.94 -15.57
CA GLY A 488 -24.21 -7.47 -14.65
C GLY A 488 -24.76 -8.58 -13.76
N LEU A 489 -25.61 -8.23 -12.78
CA LEU A 489 -26.32 -9.15 -11.94
C LEU A 489 -27.72 -9.47 -12.48
N ARG A 490 -28.14 -10.72 -12.31
CA ARG A 490 -29.50 -11.16 -12.67
C ARG A 490 -30.49 -10.71 -11.60
N CYS A 491 -31.61 -10.14 -12.02
CA CYS A 491 -32.72 -9.81 -11.11
C CYS A 491 -33.45 -11.09 -10.68
N GLY A 492 -33.63 -11.31 -9.38
CA GLY A 492 -34.34 -12.46 -8.85
C GLY A 492 -35.84 -12.50 -9.20
N GLY A 493 -36.47 -11.36 -9.55
CA GLY A 493 -37.89 -11.29 -9.87
C GLY A 493 -38.23 -11.52 -11.33
N CYS A 494 -37.46 -10.92 -12.28
CA CYS A 494 -37.72 -11.00 -13.70
C CYS A 494 -36.64 -11.62 -14.54
N THR A 495 -35.54 -12.08 -13.92
CA THR A 495 -34.37 -12.69 -14.55
C THR A 495 -33.59 -11.81 -15.53
N ALA A 496 -33.95 -10.54 -15.69
CA ALA A 496 -33.18 -9.58 -16.50
C ALA A 496 -31.80 -9.37 -15.89
N VAL A 497 -30.75 -9.33 -16.72
CA VAL A 497 -29.40 -8.98 -16.28
C VAL A 497 -29.25 -7.47 -16.31
N ASN A 498 -28.86 -6.89 -15.18
CA ASN A 498 -28.77 -5.46 -14.96
C ASN A 498 -27.33 -4.99 -14.91
N PRO A 499 -27.03 -3.76 -15.35
CA PRO A 499 -25.69 -3.19 -15.25
C PRO A 499 -25.12 -3.22 -13.81
N PRO A 500 -23.79 -3.25 -13.64
CA PRO A 500 -23.15 -3.10 -12.34
C PRO A 500 -23.65 -1.87 -11.59
N GLY A 501 -23.80 -1.99 -10.27
CA GLY A 501 -24.30 -0.91 -9.41
C GLY A 501 -25.81 -0.66 -9.47
N THR A 502 -26.59 -1.46 -10.20
CA THR A 502 -28.06 -1.33 -10.26
C THR A 502 -28.69 -1.76 -8.93
N GLU A 503 -29.33 -0.85 -8.22
CA GLU A 503 -30.04 -1.13 -6.96
C GLU A 503 -31.49 -1.56 -7.21
N ILE A 504 -32.15 -1.00 -8.21
CA ILE A 504 -33.53 -1.30 -8.59
C ILE A 504 -33.54 -1.79 -10.04
N CYS A 505 -34.10 -2.96 -10.29
CA CYS A 505 -34.22 -3.51 -11.64
C CYS A 505 -35.11 -2.60 -12.53
N PRO A 506 -34.59 -2.02 -13.61
CA PRO A 506 -35.36 -1.15 -14.46
C PRO A 506 -36.45 -1.89 -15.23
N SER A 507 -36.39 -3.21 -15.36
CA SER A 507 -37.34 -4.04 -16.08
C SER A 507 -38.61 -4.37 -15.28
N CYS A 508 -38.50 -4.51 -13.94
CA CYS A 508 -39.65 -4.90 -13.10
C CYS A 508 -39.84 -4.05 -11.84
N GLY A 509 -38.94 -3.10 -11.56
CA GLY A 509 -39.04 -2.21 -10.40
C GLY A 509 -38.66 -2.88 -9.05
N GLN A 510 -38.21 -4.12 -9.07
CA GLN A 510 -37.83 -4.84 -7.85
C GLN A 510 -36.44 -4.43 -7.41
N LEU A 511 -36.22 -4.31 -6.08
CA LEU A 511 -34.88 -4.17 -5.48
C LEU A 511 -34.03 -5.37 -5.86
N MET A 512 -32.78 -5.12 -6.23
CA MET A 512 -31.83 -6.20 -6.46
C MET A 512 -31.61 -6.95 -5.15
N GLN A 513 -31.47 -8.27 -5.22
CA GLN A 513 -31.36 -9.11 -4.01
C GLN A 513 -30.04 -8.87 -3.24
N VAL A 514 -29.06 -8.25 -3.90
CA VAL A 514 -27.72 -8.02 -3.35
C VAL A 514 -27.32 -6.58 -3.61
N THR A 515 -26.89 -5.88 -2.56
CA THR A 515 -26.32 -4.51 -2.60
C THR A 515 -24.91 -4.50 -2.00
N ASN A 516 -24.24 -3.35 -2.08
CA ASN A 516 -22.94 -3.19 -1.43
C ASN A 516 -23.04 -3.48 0.09
N PRO A 517 -22.22 -4.39 0.63
CA PRO A 517 -22.25 -4.73 2.04
C PRO A 517 -21.71 -3.58 2.90
N PHE A 518 -22.27 -3.47 4.13
CA PHE A 518 -21.72 -2.66 5.21
C PHE A 518 -20.88 -3.57 6.10
N ASP A 519 -19.61 -3.23 6.23
CA ASP A 519 -18.65 -4.00 7.02
C ASP A 519 -18.28 -3.27 8.32
N ILE A 520 -17.57 -3.92 9.24
CA ILE A 520 -17.19 -3.34 10.54
C ILE A 520 -15.67 -3.44 10.77
N THR A 521 -15.14 -2.52 11.58
CA THR A 521 -13.72 -2.52 11.95
C THR A 521 -13.37 -3.75 12.81
N PRO A 522 -12.29 -4.50 12.50
CA PRO A 522 -11.89 -5.69 13.26
C PRO A 522 -11.17 -5.37 14.57
N LYS A 523 -10.67 -4.14 14.71
CA LYS A 523 -9.87 -3.68 15.85
C LYS A 523 -10.19 -2.22 16.17
N ASP A 524 -9.76 -1.78 17.35
CA ASP A 524 -9.82 -0.38 17.75
C ASP A 524 -8.83 0.47 16.94
N LEU A 525 -9.24 1.69 16.57
CA LEU A 525 -8.38 2.72 15.99
C LEU A 525 -8.29 3.89 16.95
N GLY A 526 -7.08 4.35 17.25
CA GLY A 526 -6.88 5.42 18.23
C GLY A 526 -5.53 6.11 18.09
N ILE A 527 -5.26 7.04 19.00
CA ILE A 527 -4.01 7.79 19.07
C ILE A 527 -3.26 7.51 20.37
N GLU A 528 -1.94 7.70 20.36
CA GLU A 528 -1.11 7.64 21.56
C GLU A 528 -1.29 8.90 22.40
N LEU A 529 -1.51 8.71 23.70
CA LEU A 529 -1.51 9.79 24.68
C LEU A 529 -0.11 9.98 25.27
N ASN A 530 0.14 11.12 25.91
CA ASN A 530 1.41 11.44 26.58
C ASN A 530 1.86 10.42 27.65
N ASP A 531 0.94 9.62 28.17
CA ASP A 531 1.22 8.55 29.13
C ASP A 531 1.42 7.17 28.47
N GLY A 532 1.51 7.13 27.14
CA GLY A 532 1.71 5.92 26.33
C GLY A 532 0.46 5.05 26.15
N ARG A 533 -0.71 5.46 26.66
CA ARG A 533 -1.96 4.71 26.49
C ARG A 533 -2.60 4.98 25.14
N LEU A 534 -3.35 4.01 24.63
CA LEU A 534 -4.19 4.15 23.45
C LEU A 534 -5.50 4.86 23.81
N ALA A 535 -5.76 6.01 23.19
CA ALA A 535 -7.06 6.67 23.23
C ALA A 535 -7.88 6.26 22.02
N VAL A 536 -8.80 5.33 22.20
CA VAL A 536 -9.66 4.81 21.13
C VAL A 536 -10.59 5.91 20.62
N ILE A 537 -10.60 6.13 19.30
CA ILE A 537 -11.49 7.07 18.61
C ILE A 537 -12.55 6.30 17.83
N ILE A 538 -12.16 5.28 17.05
CA ILE A 538 -13.08 4.35 16.39
C ILE A 538 -12.99 3.00 17.11
N PRO A 539 -14.01 2.59 17.87
CA PRO A 539 -14.04 1.27 18.50
C PRO A 539 -14.13 0.14 17.47
N LYS A 540 -13.60 -1.03 17.81
CA LYS A 540 -13.87 -2.30 17.14
C LYS A 540 -15.37 -2.49 16.95
N GLY A 541 -15.79 -3.01 15.81
CA GLY A 541 -17.20 -3.20 15.47
C GLY A 541 -17.89 -1.94 14.92
N THR A 542 -17.16 -0.85 14.67
CA THR A 542 -17.72 0.33 14.02
C THR A 542 -17.93 0.09 12.53
N GLY A 543 -19.16 0.34 12.05
CA GLY A 543 -19.49 0.19 10.61
C GLY A 543 -18.74 1.15 9.71
N TYR A 544 -18.33 0.68 8.53
CA TYR A 544 -17.75 1.54 7.48
C TYR A 544 -18.40 1.28 6.10
N PRO A 545 -18.43 2.28 5.19
CA PRO A 545 -17.89 3.64 5.35
C PRO A 545 -18.60 4.42 6.46
N THR A 546 -17.85 5.27 7.18
CA THR A 546 -18.45 6.16 8.18
C THR A 546 -19.24 7.28 7.48
N SER A 547 -20.51 7.46 7.84
CA SER A 547 -21.35 8.52 7.30
C SER A 547 -20.86 9.92 7.64
N THR A 548 -20.25 10.06 8.83
CA THR A 548 -19.58 11.26 9.34
C THR A 548 -18.31 10.86 10.06
N PRO A 549 -17.23 11.68 10.00
CA PRO A 549 -16.04 11.42 10.79
C PRO A 549 -16.34 11.36 12.30
N VAL A 550 -15.72 10.43 13.00
CA VAL A 550 -15.81 10.30 14.45
C VAL A 550 -14.76 11.21 15.08
N SER A 551 -15.19 12.20 15.89
CA SER A 551 -14.31 13.19 16.48
C SER A 551 -14.18 13.03 17.99
N ARG A 552 -12.99 13.39 18.52
CA ARG A 552 -12.72 13.46 19.96
C ARG A 552 -11.83 14.67 20.27
N GLU A 553 -12.16 15.39 21.34
CA GLU A 553 -11.35 16.53 21.81
C GLU A 553 -10.28 16.08 22.81
N PHE A 554 -9.10 16.62 22.64
CA PHE A 554 -7.94 16.45 23.51
C PHE A 554 -7.40 17.80 23.94
N VAL A 555 -6.56 17.80 24.97
CA VAL A 555 -5.92 19.03 25.46
C VAL A 555 -4.42 18.82 25.51
N VAL A 556 -3.69 19.64 24.76
CA VAL A 556 -2.23 19.66 24.76
C VAL A 556 -1.72 20.76 25.68
N SER A 557 -0.69 20.46 26.48
CA SER A 557 -0.04 21.44 27.37
C SER A 557 0.95 22.29 26.57
N GLY A 558 0.68 23.60 26.45
CA GLY A 558 1.50 24.56 25.69
C GLY A 558 2.82 24.97 26.37
N GLY A 559 3.49 24.07 27.08
CA GLY A 559 4.74 24.37 27.81
C GLY A 559 6.00 24.34 26.96
N GLY A 560 6.10 25.19 25.91
CA GLY A 560 7.33 25.30 25.10
C GLY A 560 7.46 24.33 23.94
N GLN A 561 6.51 23.43 23.73
CA GLN A 561 6.45 22.60 22.53
C GLN A 561 5.99 23.42 21.33
N GLN A 562 6.77 23.37 20.26
CA GLN A 562 6.44 24.04 19.00
C GLN A 562 5.65 23.13 18.04
N ARG A 563 5.61 21.85 18.30
CA ARG A 563 5.00 20.82 17.43
C ARG A 563 4.15 19.86 18.23
N LEU A 564 3.05 19.42 17.61
CA LEU A 564 2.19 18.34 18.06
C LEU A 564 2.34 17.18 17.10
N GLU A 565 2.77 16.03 17.58
CA GLU A 565 2.77 14.78 16.84
C GLU A 565 1.58 13.93 17.29
N VAL A 566 0.80 13.44 16.33
CA VAL A 566 -0.35 12.56 16.54
C VAL A 566 -0.05 11.22 15.86
N ALA A 567 0.36 10.24 16.65
CA ALA A 567 0.62 8.87 16.17
C ALA A 567 -0.66 8.04 16.27
N VAL A 568 -1.04 7.37 15.16
CA VAL A 568 -2.25 6.57 15.02
C VAL A 568 -1.91 5.09 15.08
N TYR A 569 -2.67 4.36 15.88
CA TYR A 569 -2.49 2.92 16.09
C TYR A 569 -3.77 2.14 15.85
N GLU A 570 -3.64 0.91 15.34
CA GLU A 570 -4.69 -0.10 15.20
C GLU A 570 -4.41 -1.30 16.11
N GLY A 571 -5.32 -1.64 17.00
CA GLY A 571 -5.19 -2.81 17.89
C GLY A 571 -6.03 -2.72 19.16
N GLU A 572 -5.96 -3.76 19.99
CA GLU A 572 -6.79 -3.90 21.21
C GLU A 572 -5.97 -3.80 22.51
N GLN A 573 -4.67 -3.50 22.42
CA GLN A 573 -3.82 -3.37 23.61
C GLN A 573 -3.97 -1.96 24.23
N PRO A 574 -4.03 -1.85 25.57
CA PRO A 574 -4.22 -0.56 26.25
C PRO A 574 -3.01 0.38 26.11
N ILE A 575 -1.82 -0.15 25.82
CA ILE A 575 -0.59 0.62 25.56
C ILE A 575 -0.46 0.79 24.05
N ALA A 576 -0.38 2.04 23.57
CA ALA A 576 -0.39 2.37 22.15
C ALA A 576 0.72 1.64 21.36
N GLN A 577 1.95 1.66 21.86
CA GLN A 577 3.12 1.05 21.20
C GLN A 577 3.09 -0.49 21.15
N GLN A 578 2.16 -1.15 21.83
CA GLN A 578 1.91 -2.59 21.71
C GLN A 578 0.95 -2.92 20.57
N ASN A 579 0.36 -1.92 19.94
CA ASN A 579 -0.52 -2.03 18.78
C ASN A 579 0.24 -1.69 17.50
N GLU A 580 -0.41 -1.84 16.36
CA GLU A 580 0.14 -1.58 15.05
C GLU A 580 0.13 -0.07 14.74
N LEU A 581 1.31 0.53 14.49
CA LEU A 581 1.41 1.94 14.08
C LEU A 581 0.95 2.08 12.62
N MET A 582 -0.09 2.89 12.41
CA MET A 582 -0.67 3.18 11.09
C MET A 582 0.00 4.37 10.40
N GLY A 583 0.55 5.28 11.16
CA GLY A 583 1.21 6.50 10.71
C GLY A 583 1.16 7.60 11.75
N HIS A 584 1.72 8.75 11.42
CA HIS A 584 1.71 9.92 12.29
C HIS A 584 1.44 11.19 11.47
N LEU A 585 0.94 12.23 12.15
CA LEU A 585 0.71 13.55 11.61
C LEU A 585 1.34 14.58 12.54
N THR A 586 2.19 15.46 12.01
CA THR A 586 2.82 16.54 12.77
C THR A 586 2.19 17.88 12.41
N LEU A 587 1.81 18.66 13.42
CA LEU A 587 1.27 20.02 13.29
C LEU A 587 2.11 21.00 14.11
N ARG A 588 2.11 22.26 13.69
CA ARG A 588 2.72 23.36 14.47
C ARG A 588 1.73 23.89 15.51
N LEU A 589 2.22 24.05 16.71
CA LEU A 589 1.45 24.74 17.74
C LEU A 589 1.63 26.27 17.57
N PRO A 590 0.55 27.06 17.69
CA PRO A 590 0.63 28.51 17.59
C PRO A 590 1.58 29.10 18.62
N ALA A 591 2.47 30.02 18.19
CA ALA A 591 3.40 30.68 19.10
C ALA A 591 2.66 31.56 20.11
N GLY A 592 3.09 31.51 21.37
CA GLY A 592 2.54 32.38 22.42
C GLY A 592 1.26 31.89 23.13
N LEU A 593 0.74 30.72 22.79
CA LEU A 593 -0.34 30.10 23.57
C LEU A 593 0.25 29.42 24.81
N GLY A 594 0.31 30.16 25.91
CA GLY A 594 0.56 29.59 27.23
C GLY A 594 -0.72 28.90 27.75
N GLY A 595 -0.62 27.64 28.21
CA GLY A 595 -1.71 26.97 28.86
C GLY A 595 -2.19 25.72 28.15
N ARG A 596 -3.47 25.38 28.27
CA ARG A 596 -4.12 24.19 27.69
C ARG A 596 -4.71 24.53 26.34
N ILE A 597 -4.22 23.88 25.29
CA ILE A 597 -4.64 24.08 23.91
C ILE A 597 -5.60 22.94 23.52
N PRO A 598 -6.88 23.23 23.20
CA PRO A 598 -7.80 22.23 22.68
C PRO A 598 -7.41 21.78 21.26
N VAL A 599 -7.42 20.47 21.05
CA VAL A 599 -7.13 19.82 19.78
C VAL A 599 -8.26 18.83 19.48
N GLU A 600 -8.92 19.01 18.34
CA GLU A 600 -9.92 18.06 17.86
C GLU A 600 -9.24 17.07 16.90
N VAL A 601 -9.38 15.79 17.19
CA VAL A 601 -8.91 14.69 16.33
C VAL A 601 -10.11 13.93 15.80
N SER A 602 -10.22 13.79 14.49
CA SER A 602 -11.34 13.09 13.84
C SER A 602 -10.85 12.04 12.85
N PHE A 603 -11.53 10.89 12.85
CA PHE A 603 -11.29 9.77 11.93
C PHE A 603 -12.50 9.53 11.04
N GLY A 604 -12.26 9.39 9.72
CA GLY A 604 -13.22 8.88 8.76
C GLY A 604 -12.70 7.57 8.16
N LEU A 605 -13.59 6.65 7.83
CA LEU A 605 -13.29 5.43 7.10
C LEU A 605 -14.08 5.42 5.79
N ASP A 606 -13.40 5.17 4.67
CA ASP A 606 -14.07 4.98 3.38
C ASP A 606 -14.51 3.51 3.18
N GLN A 607 -15.11 3.22 2.03
CA GLN A 607 -15.58 1.87 1.69
C GLN A 607 -14.46 0.84 1.60
N ASP A 608 -13.24 1.28 1.35
CA ASP A 608 -12.03 0.46 1.31
C ASP A 608 -11.29 0.44 2.65
N ARG A 609 -11.93 0.96 3.71
CA ARG A 609 -11.40 1.09 5.06
C ARG A 609 -10.17 2.00 5.19
N THR A 610 -9.90 2.85 4.20
CA THR A 610 -8.82 3.84 4.30
C THR A 610 -9.15 4.86 5.38
N ILE A 611 -8.22 5.08 6.31
CA ILE A 611 -8.38 6.01 7.42
C ILE A 611 -8.12 7.44 6.93
N THR A 612 -9.07 8.34 7.11
CA THR A 612 -8.87 9.78 6.96
C THR A 612 -8.70 10.39 8.34
N LEU A 613 -7.49 10.80 8.70
CA LEU A 613 -7.17 11.52 9.94
C LEU A 613 -7.27 13.02 9.69
N SER A 614 -8.05 13.73 10.48
CA SER A 614 -8.08 15.20 10.49
C SER A 614 -7.82 15.70 11.90
N VAL A 615 -6.86 16.61 12.04
CA VAL A 615 -6.49 17.23 13.32
C VAL A 615 -6.64 18.73 13.18
N ARG A 616 -7.39 19.34 14.12
CA ARG A 616 -7.64 20.78 14.19
C ARG A 616 -7.17 21.34 15.53
N ILE A 617 -6.34 22.34 15.49
CA ILE A 617 -5.88 23.08 16.68
C ILE A 617 -6.74 24.33 16.81
N GLN A 618 -7.31 24.59 17.98
CA GLN A 618 -8.12 25.77 18.21
C GLN A 618 -7.29 27.06 18.07
N GLY A 619 -7.65 27.91 17.10
CA GLY A 619 -6.91 29.12 16.79
C GLY A 619 -5.61 28.92 15.98
N GLY A 620 -5.43 27.74 15.44
CA GLY A 620 -4.24 27.35 14.69
C GLY A 620 -4.54 26.54 13.42
N GLU A 621 -3.61 25.68 13.06
CA GLU A 621 -3.62 24.87 11.85
C GLU A 621 -4.67 23.73 11.90
N GLN A 622 -5.24 23.41 10.74
CA GLN A 622 -5.97 22.15 10.53
C GLN A 622 -5.28 21.39 9.42
N ARG A 623 -4.99 20.11 9.65
CA ARG A 623 -4.43 19.21 8.62
C ARG A 623 -5.26 17.93 8.53
N THR A 624 -5.36 17.43 7.30
CA THR A 624 -6.05 16.17 7.01
C THR A 624 -5.13 15.28 6.19
N VAL A 625 -4.98 14.03 6.61
CA VAL A 625 -4.16 13.02 5.93
C VAL A 625 -4.94 11.72 5.83
N LYS A 626 -4.75 10.97 4.75
CA LYS A 626 -5.27 9.60 4.64
C LYS A 626 -4.16 8.61 4.97
N LEU A 627 -4.41 7.70 5.90
CA LEU A 627 -3.51 6.65 6.36
C LEU A 627 -3.91 5.30 5.73
N GLY A 628 -3.01 4.31 5.76
CA GLY A 628 -3.34 2.94 5.37
C GLY A 628 -3.10 2.60 3.91
N ARG A 629 -2.24 3.36 3.18
CA ARG A 629 -1.84 3.03 1.81
C ARG A 629 -0.37 2.65 1.71
N ALA A 630 -0.05 1.87 0.67
CA ALA A 630 1.29 1.39 0.39
C ALA A 630 2.33 2.51 0.62
N SER A 631 3.28 2.27 1.50
CA SER A 631 4.41 3.18 1.72
C SER A 631 5.20 3.32 0.42
N LEU A 632 5.72 4.53 0.16
CA LEU A 632 6.76 4.75 -0.83
C LEU A 632 7.86 3.71 -0.69
N ASP A 633 8.57 3.46 -1.79
CA ASP A 633 9.86 2.78 -1.75
C ASP A 633 10.70 3.35 -0.59
N PRO A 634 11.35 2.52 0.24
CA PRO A 634 12.11 2.98 1.40
C PRO A 634 13.13 4.09 1.10
N GLU A 635 13.79 4.04 -0.06
CA GLU A 635 14.74 5.08 -0.48
C GLU A 635 14.03 6.40 -0.80
N LEU A 636 12.91 6.34 -1.53
CA LEU A 636 12.08 7.50 -1.85
C LEU A 636 11.44 8.10 -0.59
N LYS A 637 11.04 7.27 0.36
CA LYS A 637 10.51 7.73 1.64
C LYS A 637 11.53 8.52 2.44
N VAL A 638 12.77 8.03 2.53
CA VAL A 638 13.88 8.75 3.18
C VAL A 638 14.13 10.09 2.50
N GLN A 639 14.09 10.15 1.16
CA GLN A 639 14.26 11.39 0.41
C GLN A 639 13.12 12.38 0.69
N VAL A 640 11.87 11.91 0.71
CA VAL A 640 10.70 12.76 1.04
C VAL A 640 10.82 13.32 2.47
N GLU A 641 11.14 12.49 3.45
CA GLU A 641 11.32 12.90 4.85
C GLU A 641 12.50 13.88 5.02
N GLU A 642 13.57 13.73 4.24
CA GLU A 642 14.70 14.66 4.24
C GLU A 642 14.30 16.02 3.65
N GLN A 643 13.57 16.04 2.54
CA GLN A 643 13.05 17.29 1.95
C GLN A 643 12.07 17.99 2.89
N GLN A 644 11.19 17.24 3.56
CA GLN A 644 10.30 17.78 4.59
C GLN A 644 11.08 18.48 5.71
N ARG A 645 12.11 17.82 6.26
CA ARG A 645 12.99 18.40 7.29
C ARG A 645 13.70 19.67 6.81
N GLN A 646 14.15 19.71 5.56
CA GLN A 646 14.80 20.88 4.98
C GLN A 646 13.83 22.05 4.81
N ILE A 647 12.59 21.79 4.35
CA ILE A 647 11.54 22.81 4.25
C ILE A 647 11.16 23.33 5.63
N GLU A 648 11.01 22.45 6.62
CA GLU A 648 10.70 22.84 8.00
C GLU A 648 11.83 23.71 8.60
N SER A 649 13.08 23.27 8.46
CA SER A 649 14.25 24.02 8.93
C SER A 649 14.35 25.40 8.28
N PHE A 650 14.07 25.49 6.98
CA PHE A 650 13.99 26.76 6.27
C PHE A 650 12.86 27.63 6.82
N THR A 651 11.66 27.09 6.97
CA THR A 651 10.49 27.84 7.45
C THR A 651 10.70 28.34 8.88
N ASP A 652 11.32 27.54 9.76
CA ASP A 652 11.63 27.95 11.14
C ASP A 652 12.68 29.07 11.16
N ARG A 653 13.70 28.97 10.33
CA ARG A 653 14.75 29.98 10.25
C ARG A 653 14.21 31.35 9.81
N TRP A 654 13.25 31.39 8.91
CA TRP A 654 12.70 32.60 8.30
C TRP A 654 11.27 32.92 8.75
N ALA A 655 10.78 32.32 9.85
CA ALA A 655 9.38 32.38 10.31
C ALA A 655 8.83 33.83 10.43
N ASN A 656 9.66 34.78 10.80
CA ASN A 656 9.27 36.19 10.98
C ASN A 656 9.40 37.04 9.69
N GLU A 657 9.95 36.49 8.62
CA GLU A 657 10.28 37.21 7.38
C GLU A 657 9.53 36.62 6.16
N LEU A 658 8.88 35.49 6.32
CA LEU A 658 8.09 34.90 5.26
C LEU A 658 6.79 35.70 5.05
N THR A 659 6.50 36.02 3.80
CA THR A 659 5.20 36.61 3.42
C THR A 659 4.12 35.55 3.45
N GLU A 660 2.85 35.99 3.44
CA GLU A 660 1.71 35.10 3.40
C GLU A 660 1.65 34.25 2.11
N ALA A 661 2.17 34.76 0.99
CA ALA A 661 2.27 34.04 -0.28
C ALA A 661 3.34 32.94 -0.20
N GLU A 662 4.53 33.26 0.31
CA GLU A 662 5.62 32.29 0.54
C GLU A 662 5.20 31.19 1.49
N LEU A 663 4.49 31.53 2.56
CA LEU A 663 4.01 30.57 3.55
C LEU A 663 2.99 29.61 2.93
N ARG A 664 2.04 30.13 2.12
CA ARG A 664 1.05 29.30 1.42
C ARG A 664 1.71 28.33 0.43
N GLU A 665 2.70 28.76 -0.33
CA GLU A 665 3.41 27.90 -1.28
C GLU A 665 4.18 26.79 -0.54
N THR A 666 4.89 27.14 0.53
CA THR A 666 5.62 26.19 1.36
C THR A 666 4.69 25.17 2.01
N GLN A 667 3.52 25.62 2.48
CA GLN A 667 2.48 24.73 3.05
C GLN A 667 1.92 23.75 2.02
N ARG A 668 1.60 24.23 0.81
CA ARG A 668 1.12 23.35 -0.28
C ARG A 668 2.13 22.26 -0.63
N LEU A 669 3.41 22.64 -0.66
CA LEU A 669 4.48 21.69 -0.95
C LEU A 669 4.62 20.66 0.16
N MET A 670 4.54 21.09 1.44
CA MET A 670 4.54 20.17 2.58
C MET A 670 3.33 19.22 2.53
N GLU A 671 2.13 19.71 2.21
CA GLU A 671 0.95 18.87 2.04
C GLU A 671 1.15 17.84 0.92
N THR A 672 1.75 18.23 -0.19
CA THR A 672 2.08 17.33 -1.29
C THR A 672 3.07 16.24 -0.85
N LEU A 673 4.13 16.60 -0.13
CA LEU A 673 5.11 15.64 0.39
C LEU A 673 4.53 14.73 1.49
N ASP A 674 3.65 15.26 2.34
CA ASP A 674 2.91 14.47 3.34
C ASP A 674 1.99 13.44 2.65
N ASP A 675 1.31 13.86 1.60
CA ASP A 675 0.47 12.97 0.79
C ASP A 675 1.28 11.84 0.17
N MET A 676 2.47 12.16 -0.33
CA MET A 676 3.39 11.18 -0.91
C MET A 676 4.00 10.28 0.15
N ALA A 677 4.43 10.80 1.29
CA ALA A 677 4.90 9.99 2.42
C ALA A 677 3.83 9.02 2.91
N GLY A 678 2.55 9.41 2.81
CA GLY A 678 1.38 8.57 3.06
C GLY A 678 1.01 7.63 1.90
N GLY A 679 1.85 7.52 0.84
CA GLY A 679 1.60 6.66 -0.33
C GLY A 679 0.58 7.22 -1.32
N ARG A 680 0.37 8.54 -1.33
CA ARG A 680 -0.54 9.21 -2.27
C ARG A 680 0.25 10.11 -3.22
N THR A 681 0.05 9.91 -4.51
CA THR A 681 0.56 10.78 -5.57
C THR A 681 -0.62 11.54 -6.16
N GLY A 682 -0.72 12.82 -5.87
CA GLY A 682 -1.79 13.71 -6.34
C GLY A 682 -1.63 14.15 -7.80
N GLY A 683 -1.40 13.23 -8.74
CA GLY A 683 -1.21 13.56 -10.16
C GLY A 683 0.20 14.02 -10.53
N GLU A 684 1.09 14.22 -9.58
CA GLU A 684 2.51 14.54 -9.74
C GLU A 684 3.34 13.31 -9.32
N SER A 685 4.39 12.97 -10.06
CA SER A 685 5.28 11.87 -9.65
C SER A 685 6.08 12.29 -8.41
N VAL A 686 6.53 11.31 -7.60
CA VAL A 686 7.34 11.58 -6.41
C VAL A 686 8.62 12.34 -6.80
N ASP A 687 9.25 11.94 -7.90
CA ASP A 687 10.45 12.58 -8.40
C ASP A 687 10.20 14.05 -8.78
N ALA A 688 9.08 14.34 -9.48
CA ALA A 688 8.71 15.70 -9.84
C ALA A 688 8.44 16.59 -8.61
N ALA A 689 7.81 16.03 -7.57
CA ALA A 689 7.58 16.75 -6.32
C ALA A 689 8.88 16.99 -5.52
N LEU A 690 9.79 16.02 -5.50
CA LEU A 690 11.12 16.18 -4.90
C LEU A 690 11.95 17.23 -5.66
N GLU A 691 11.95 17.20 -6.99
CA GLU A 691 12.61 18.22 -7.82
C GLU A 691 12.03 19.61 -7.56
N ARG A 692 10.71 19.73 -7.47
CA ARG A 692 10.04 20.99 -7.14
C ARG A 692 10.38 21.49 -5.74
N ALA A 693 10.44 20.59 -4.75
CA ALA A 693 10.86 20.92 -3.39
C ALA A 693 12.30 21.46 -3.36
N GLN A 694 13.20 20.77 -4.03
CA GLN A 694 14.59 21.17 -4.13
C GLN A 694 14.75 22.52 -4.88
N PHE A 695 14.02 22.69 -5.99
CA PHE A 695 13.98 23.95 -6.73
C PHE A 695 13.51 25.09 -5.82
N LEU A 696 12.40 24.93 -5.11
CA LEU A 696 11.85 25.97 -4.25
C LEU A 696 12.83 26.39 -3.14
N LEU A 697 13.44 25.40 -2.46
CA LEU A 697 14.42 25.66 -1.41
C LEU A 697 15.66 26.39 -1.94
N ASN A 698 16.17 25.98 -3.09
CA ASN A 698 17.33 26.60 -3.72
C ASN A 698 16.99 28.00 -4.20
N ALA A 699 15.84 28.19 -4.85
CA ALA A 699 15.38 29.51 -5.30
C ALA A 699 15.22 30.49 -4.12
N GLN A 700 14.55 30.04 -3.05
CA GLN A 700 14.36 30.86 -1.84
C GLN A 700 15.70 31.26 -1.19
N ARG A 701 16.63 30.30 -1.06
CA ARG A 701 17.97 30.57 -0.49
C ARG A 701 18.75 31.58 -1.35
N TRP A 702 18.80 31.35 -2.65
CA TRP A 702 19.53 32.22 -3.57
C TRP A 702 18.94 33.63 -3.63
N VAL A 703 17.62 33.73 -3.85
CA VAL A 703 16.93 35.04 -3.95
C VAL A 703 17.14 35.88 -2.68
N ARG A 704 17.00 35.26 -1.48
CA ARG A 704 17.20 35.97 -0.21
C ARG A 704 18.65 36.35 0.03
N SER A 705 19.62 35.51 -0.33
CA SER A 705 21.03 35.82 -0.21
C SER A 705 21.40 36.94 -1.16
N THR A 706 20.88 36.96 -2.39
CA THR A 706 21.10 38.05 -3.37
C THR A 706 20.45 39.36 -2.92
N GLU A 707 19.22 39.33 -2.39
CA GLU A 707 18.55 40.50 -1.84
C GLU A 707 19.35 41.11 -0.69
N ALA A 708 19.80 40.28 0.25
CA ALA A 708 20.64 40.75 1.36
C ALA A 708 21.99 41.30 0.89
N TYR A 709 22.66 40.59 -0.03
CA TYR A 709 23.92 41.02 -0.59
C TYR A 709 23.78 42.35 -1.35
N LEU A 710 22.75 42.47 -2.19
CA LEU A 710 22.47 43.70 -2.96
C LEU A 710 22.17 44.87 -2.05
N GLY A 711 21.42 44.65 -0.96
CA GLY A 711 21.18 45.67 0.06
C GLY A 711 22.47 46.16 0.72
N LEU A 712 23.38 45.27 1.08
CA LEU A 712 24.69 45.59 1.63
C LEU A 712 25.59 46.23 0.59
N PHE A 713 25.56 45.78 -0.66
CA PHE A 713 26.31 46.37 -1.78
C PHE A 713 25.91 47.83 -2.01
N ILE A 714 24.62 48.12 -2.07
CA ILE A 714 24.11 49.47 -2.18
C ILE A 714 24.57 50.32 -0.99
N LEU A 715 24.33 49.81 0.26
CA LEU A 715 24.67 50.50 1.49
C LEU A 715 26.15 50.90 1.57
N TYR A 716 27.07 50.01 1.21
CA TYR A 716 28.49 50.21 1.36
C TYR A 716 29.15 50.91 0.17
N CYS A 717 28.50 50.89 -1.00
CA CYS A 717 29.05 51.46 -2.24
C CYS A 717 28.33 52.74 -2.71
N GLU A 718 27.17 53.12 -2.12
CA GLU A 718 26.37 54.28 -2.60
C GLU A 718 27.14 55.57 -2.77
N LYS A 719 28.12 55.85 -1.87
CA LYS A 719 28.98 57.08 -1.94
C LYS A 719 29.99 57.08 -3.09
N HIS A 720 30.24 55.88 -3.64
CA HIS A 720 31.25 55.62 -4.66
C HIS A 720 30.65 55.38 -6.05
N LEU A 721 29.35 55.17 -6.14
CA LEU A 721 28.60 54.90 -7.36
C LEU A 721 28.12 56.23 -8.00
N ASP A 722 28.07 56.23 -9.33
CA ASP A 722 27.36 57.30 -10.00
C ASP A 722 25.83 57.21 -9.80
N LYS A 723 25.11 58.31 -10.04
CA LYS A 723 23.66 58.34 -9.81
C LYS A 723 22.87 57.41 -10.72
N GLY A 724 23.35 57.06 -11.89
CA GLY A 724 22.71 56.19 -12.85
C GLY A 724 22.85 54.75 -12.42
N ASP A 725 24.03 54.34 -11.99
CA ASP A 725 24.32 53.01 -11.50
C ASP A 725 23.57 52.71 -10.18
N LEU A 726 23.57 53.68 -9.26
CA LEU A 726 22.80 53.56 -8.01
C LEU A 726 21.30 53.38 -8.28
N ALA A 727 20.74 54.16 -9.20
CA ALA A 727 19.33 54.06 -9.57
C ALA A 727 19.00 52.68 -10.19
N ARG A 728 19.89 52.11 -11.03
CA ARG A 728 19.72 50.77 -11.61
C ARG A 728 19.73 49.68 -10.54
N LEU A 729 20.69 49.73 -9.60
CA LEU A 729 20.77 48.81 -8.49
C LEU A 729 19.50 48.85 -7.60
N GLN A 730 19.04 50.04 -7.26
CA GLN A 730 17.82 50.25 -6.48
C GLN A 730 16.56 49.68 -7.18
N MET A 731 16.49 49.85 -8.50
CA MET A 731 15.38 49.33 -9.31
C MET A 731 15.39 47.81 -9.33
N VAL A 732 16.53 47.19 -9.56
CA VAL A 732 16.66 45.72 -9.56
C VAL A 732 16.37 45.13 -8.16
N ALA A 733 16.85 45.82 -7.10
CA ALA A 733 16.54 45.41 -5.71
C ALA A 733 15.04 45.51 -5.40
N ALA A 734 14.35 46.50 -5.90
CA ALA A 734 12.89 46.65 -5.74
C ALA A 734 12.15 45.56 -6.51
N GLU A 735 12.55 45.27 -7.74
CA GLU A 735 11.96 44.19 -8.55
C GLU A 735 12.17 42.83 -7.90
N LEU A 736 13.37 42.50 -7.45
CA LEU A 736 13.70 41.27 -6.77
C LEU A 736 12.80 41.05 -5.54
N ARG A 737 12.68 42.11 -4.71
CA ARG A 737 11.80 42.06 -3.53
C ARG A 737 10.34 41.87 -3.89
N GLN A 738 9.83 42.62 -4.87
CA GLN A 738 8.43 42.49 -5.31
C GLN A 738 8.10 41.09 -5.83
N ARG A 739 8.99 40.48 -6.62
CA ARG A 739 8.82 39.14 -7.16
C ARG A 739 8.82 38.07 -6.05
N ARG A 740 9.77 38.20 -5.12
CA ARG A 740 9.85 37.32 -3.95
C ARG A 740 8.57 37.40 -3.10
N GLU A 741 8.12 38.61 -2.77
CA GLU A 741 6.93 38.84 -1.96
C GLU A 741 5.63 38.28 -2.60
N ALA A 742 5.62 38.19 -3.94
CA ALA A 742 4.55 37.59 -4.72
C ALA A 742 4.68 36.05 -4.86
N ALA A 743 5.77 35.46 -4.34
CA ALA A 743 6.16 34.05 -4.56
C ALA A 743 6.34 33.68 -6.05
N ASP A 744 6.68 34.66 -6.89
CA ASP A 744 7.07 34.45 -8.29
C ASP A 744 8.56 34.06 -8.35
N TRP A 745 8.87 32.81 -8.08
CA TRP A 745 10.23 32.32 -7.90
C TRP A 745 11.04 32.34 -9.21
N GLU A 746 10.42 32.04 -10.34
CA GLU A 746 11.11 32.16 -11.65
C GLU A 746 11.47 33.58 -11.97
N GLY A 747 10.54 34.51 -11.80
CA GLY A 747 10.81 35.94 -11.98
C GLY A 747 11.79 36.47 -10.94
N ALA A 748 11.75 36.03 -9.69
CA ALA A 748 12.68 36.42 -8.64
C ALA A 748 14.11 35.93 -8.92
N MET A 749 14.26 34.72 -9.42
CA MET A 749 15.57 34.19 -9.84
C MET A 749 16.15 34.94 -11.03
N ALA A 750 15.31 35.28 -12.01
CA ALA A 750 15.75 36.12 -13.14
C ALA A 750 16.20 37.51 -12.67
N ALA A 751 15.48 38.11 -11.71
CA ALA A 751 15.88 39.38 -11.11
C ALA A 751 17.18 39.27 -10.26
N ALA A 752 17.37 38.15 -9.56
CA ALA A 752 18.60 37.86 -8.83
C ALA A 752 19.81 37.73 -9.76
N ALA A 753 19.65 37.00 -10.88
CA ALA A 753 20.70 36.90 -11.91
C ALA A 753 21.04 38.27 -12.50
N ALA A 754 20.04 39.12 -12.80
CA ALA A 754 20.26 40.47 -13.29
C ALA A 754 20.97 41.36 -12.25
N ALA A 755 20.68 41.17 -10.96
CA ALA A 755 21.37 41.86 -9.86
C ALA A 755 22.86 41.47 -9.79
N ASP A 756 23.14 40.18 -9.90
CA ASP A 756 24.51 39.63 -9.95
C ASP A 756 25.30 40.20 -11.13
N GLU A 757 24.70 40.11 -12.33
CA GLU A 757 25.33 40.64 -13.56
C GLU A 757 25.60 42.15 -13.49
N LEU A 758 24.66 42.89 -12.88
CA LEU A 758 24.84 44.32 -12.66
C LEU A 758 25.98 44.62 -11.67
N CYS A 759 26.01 43.90 -10.52
CA CYS A 759 27.12 44.02 -9.56
C CYS A 759 28.47 43.64 -10.18
N ASP A 760 28.51 42.62 -11.05
CA ASP A 760 29.72 42.24 -11.79
C ASP A 760 30.18 43.32 -12.77
N SER A 761 29.23 43.93 -13.47
CA SER A 761 29.53 44.99 -14.45
C SER A 761 30.15 46.26 -13.82
N LEU A 762 29.85 46.50 -12.52
CA LEU A 762 30.41 47.64 -11.78
C LEU A 762 31.86 47.43 -11.34
N GLY A 763 32.36 46.20 -11.44
CA GLY A 763 33.77 45.88 -11.26
C GLY A 763 34.13 45.33 -9.89
N HIS A 764 35.25 44.62 -9.84
CA HIS A 764 35.76 43.87 -8.67
C HIS A 764 35.96 44.76 -7.42
N THR A 765 36.26 46.04 -7.60
CA THR A 765 36.49 46.97 -6.49
C THR A 765 35.26 47.11 -5.58
N PHE A 766 34.08 47.26 -6.16
CA PHE A 766 32.83 47.38 -5.35
C PHE A 766 32.46 46.14 -4.61
N ARG A 767 32.66 44.96 -5.21
CA ARG A 767 32.51 43.68 -4.51
C ARG A 767 33.46 43.54 -3.33
N MET A 768 34.73 43.87 -3.54
CA MET A 768 35.73 43.86 -2.47
C MET A 768 35.36 44.80 -1.32
N LEU A 769 34.90 46.01 -1.62
CA LEU A 769 34.47 46.98 -0.60
C LEU A 769 33.33 46.44 0.24
N THR A 770 32.31 45.88 -0.41
CA THR A 770 31.18 45.26 0.26
C THR A 770 31.62 44.14 1.17
N MET A 771 32.47 43.21 0.68
CA MET A 771 32.93 42.07 1.46
C MET A 771 33.85 42.50 2.62
N CYS A 772 34.73 43.43 2.43
CA CYS A 772 35.55 43.98 3.52
C CYS A 772 34.67 44.54 4.66
N ASN A 773 33.58 45.24 4.34
CA ASN A 773 32.62 45.72 5.32
C ASN A 773 31.88 44.62 6.01
N ILE A 774 31.43 43.60 5.28
CA ILE A 774 30.77 42.41 5.83
C ILE A 774 31.70 41.66 6.81
N TYR A 775 32.94 41.39 6.43
CA TYR A 775 33.92 40.69 7.24
C TYR A 775 34.18 41.37 8.58
N VAL A 776 34.24 42.67 8.59
CA VAL A 776 34.48 43.45 9.80
C VAL A 776 33.21 43.55 10.66
N ASN A 777 32.06 43.88 10.08
CA ASN A 777 30.83 44.12 10.81
C ASN A 777 30.20 42.85 11.38
N GLN A 778 30.49 41.69 10.77
CA GLN A 778 30.05 40.38 11.26
C GLN A 778 31.12 39.66 12.11
N ASN A 779 32.24 40.31 12.42
CA ASN A 779 33.36 39.72 13.19
C ASN A 779 33.92 38.43 12.59
N MET A 780 33.95 38.34 11.26
CA MET A 780 34.41 37.14 10.55
C MET A 780 35.96 37.07 10.45
N VAL A 781 36.66 38.12 10.79
CA VAL A 781 38.14 38.18 10.79
C VAL A 781 38.67 38.56 12.16
N SER A 782 39.96 38.33 12.40
CA SER A 782 40.58 38.71 13.66
C SER A 782 40.45 40.22 13.96
N PRO A 783 40.29 40.64 15.23
CA PRO A 783 40.12 42.04 15.58
C PRO A 783 41.23 42.95 15.04
N ALA A 784 42.47 42.44 14.98
CA ALA A 784 43.62 43.19 14.44
C ALA A 784 43.50 43.43 12.92
N LEU A 785 43.06 42.39 12.16
CA LEU A 785 42.83 42.53 10.72
C LEU A 785 41.61 43.42 10.45
N GLY A 786 40.53 43.27 11.24
CA GLY A 786 39.34 44.09 11.15
C GLY A 786 39.60 45.57 11.33
N GLN A 787 40.44 45.95 12.32
CA GLN A 787 40.84 47.38 12.51
C GLN A 787 41.65 47.93 11.34
N ARG A 788 42.52 47.12 10.73
CA ARG A 788 43.28 47.52 9.54
C ARG A 788 42.37 47.75 8.35
N ILE A 789 41.41 46.86 8.11
CA ILE A 789 40.40 47.01 7.05
C ILE A 789 39.58 48.29 7.25
N LEU A 790 39.09 48.54 8.46
CA LEU A 790 38.33 49.74 8.80
C LEU A 790 39.14 51.04 8.59
N ALA A 791 40.43 51.01 8.90
CA ALA A 791 41.31 52.19 8.67
C ALA A 791 41.45 52.56 7.17
N GLU A 792 41.60 51.52 6.32
CA GLU A 792 41.69 51.67 4.87
C GLU A 792 40.35 52.06 4.24
N LEU A 793 39.23 51.54 4.72
CA LEU A 793 37.88 51.92 4.28
C LEU A 793 37.62 53.42 4.57
N ARG A 794 37.91 53.86 5.81
CA ARG A 794 37.78 55.30 6.17
C ARG A 794 38.71 56.22 5.37
N GLY A 795 39.93 55.73 5.09
CA GLY A 795 40.86 56.41 4.26
C GLY A 795 40.38 56.60 2.81
N LEU A 796 39.77 55.57 2.25
CA LEU A 796 39.15 55.57 0.93
C LEU A 796 37.97 56.53 0.87
N ASP A 797 37.03 56.47 1.86
CA ASP A 797 35.88 57.37 1.95
C ASP A 797 36.36 58.85 1.95
N SER A 798 37.34 59.20 2.80
CA SER A 798 37.92 60.57 2.88
C SER A 798 38.60 60.98 1.60
N ALA A 799 39.31 60.10 0.92
CA ALA A 799 39.97 60.39 -0.34
C ALA A 799 38.95 60.64 -1.48
N VAL A 800 37.83 59.86 -1.51
CA VAL A 800 36.76 60.10 -2.48
C VAL A 800 36.00 61.37 -2.18
N GLU A 801 35.63 61.64 -0.93
CA GLU A 801 35.00 62.93 -0.54
C GLU A 801 35.87 64.19 -0.86
N SER A 802 37.20 64.09 -0.82
CA SER A 802 38.11 65.12 -1.16
C SER A 802 38.54 65.12 -2.63
N ALA A 803 37.95 64.29 -3.47
CA ALA A 803 38.32 64.12 -4.90
C ALA A 803 39.81 63.79 -5.14
N ASN A 804 40.48 63.17 -4.16
CA ASN A 804 41.88 62.78 -4.25
C ASN A 804 42.05 61.40 -4.82
N MET A 805 42.04 61.24 -6.13
CA MET A 805 42.11 59.96 -6.83
C MET A 805 43.41 59.20 -6.56
N GLU A 806 44.52 59.84 -6.31
CA GLU A 806 45.76 59.12 -5.99
C GLU A 806 45.71 58.47 -4.60
N ALA A 807 45.17 59.19 -3.63
CA ALA A 807 44.93 58.64 -2.30
C ALA A 807 43.89 57.51 -2.33
N ALA A 808 42.80 57.68 -3.09
CA ALA A 808 41.77 56.66 -3.28
C ALA A 808 42.34 55.36 -3.87
N ASN A 809 43.18 55.47 -4.91
CA ASN A 809 43.84 54.32 -5.51
C ASN A 809 44.82 53.61 -4.56
N ARG A 810 45.51 54.33 -3.67
CA ARG A 810 46.40 53.76 -2.65
C ARG A 810 45.61 52.97 -1.63
N HIS A 811 44.51 53.52 -1.09
CA HIS A 811 43.65 52.83 -0.11
C HIS A 811 42.97 51.61 -0.74
N ASN A 812 42.51 51.69 -1.98
CA ASN A 812 41.94 50.58 -2.72
C ASN A 812 42.95 49.44 -2.91
N SER A 813 44.20 49.71 -3.24
CA SER A 813 45.26 48.70 -3.36
C SER A 813 45.64 48.10 -2.03
N ALA A 814 45.58 48.83 -0.93
CA ALA A 814 45.80 48.31 0.41
C ALA A 814 44.65 47.40 0.85
N LEU A 815 43.40 47.76 0.56
CA LEU A 815 42.22 46.96 0.79
C LEU A 815 42.26 45.64 0.04
N LEU A 816 42.74 45.60 -1.19
CA LEU A 816 42.90 44.36 -1.94
C LEU A 816 43.84 43.36 -1.22
N GLY A 817 44.96 43.84 -0.67
CA GLY A 817 45.88 43.04 0.10
C GLY A 817 45.27 42.52 1.42
N LEU A 818 44.48 43.35 2.12
CA LEU A 818 43.80 43.00 3.35
C LEU A 818 42.61 42.00 3.08
N TYR A 819 41.92 42.17 1.98
CA TYR A 819 40.87 41.25 1.53
C TYR A 819 41.43 39.85 1.29
N ALA A 820 42.54 39.74 0.56
CA ALA A 820 43.21 38.44 0.37
C ALA A 820 43.73 37.84 1.67
N GLN A 821 44.14 38.66 2.67
CA GLN A 821 44.51 38.18 4.00
C GLN A 821 43.28 37.66 4.76
N ALA A 822 42.15 38.38 4.67
CA ALA A 822 40.92 37.99 5.33
C ALA A 822 40.40 36.62 4.83
N GLN A 823 40.46 36.39 3.53
CA GLN A 823 40.09 35.10 2.93
C GLN A 823 40.94 33.95 3.43
N ARG A 824 42.27 34.16 3.57
CA ARG A 824 43.15 33.15 4.13
C ARG A 824 42.85 32.83 5.60
N GLU A 825 42.52 33.84 6.42
CA GLU A 825 42.11 33.63 7.83
C GLU A 825 40.84 32.81 7.93
N MET A 826 39.95 32.90 6.96
CA MET A 826 38.71 32.13 6.90
C MET A 826 38.84 30.73 6.29
N GLY A 827 40.03 30.30 5.91
CA GLY A 827 40.32 28.97 5.34
C GLY A 827 39.92 28.85 3.86
N ASN A 828 39.70 29.93 3.18
CA ASN A 828 39.37 29.98 1.76
C ASN A 828 40.67 30.19 0.93
N ASP A 829 41.46 29.12 0.75
CA ASP A 829 42.69 29.11 -0.04
C ASP A 829 42.45 29.09 -1.57
N SER A 830 41.22 28.97 -2.03
CA SER A 830 40.84 29.08 -3.45
C SER A 830 40.54 30.56 -3.79
N VAL A 831 41.17 31.06 -4.84
CA VAL A 831 40.93 32.38 -5.43
C VAL A 831 39.42 32.58 -5.59
N PRO A 832 38.85 33.69 -5.09
CA PRO A 832 37.41 33.86 -5.13
C PRO A 832 36.95 34.25 -6.54
N GLU A 833 36.61 33.31 -7.34
CA GLU A 833 35.66 33.54 -8.42
C GLU A 833 34.23 33.73 -7.90
N GLN A 834 33.99 33.44 -6.59
CA GLN A 834 32.66 33.38 -5.97
C GLN A 834 32.54 34.31 -4.77
N VAL A 835 32.58 35.61 -5.00
CA VAL A 835 32.13 36.61 -4.03
C VAL A 835 30.77 37.13 -4.50
N GLY A 836 29.75 36.35 -4.31
CA GLY A 836 28.39 36.63 -4.69
C GLY A 836 27.43 35.69 -3.97
N PRO A 837 26.14 35.84 -4.15
CA PRO A 837 25.16 34.91 -3.61
C PRO A 837 25.39 33.50 -4.16
N VAL A 838 25.14 32.50 -3.32
CA VAL A 838 25.28 31.08 -3.70
C VAL A 838 24.32 30.76 -4.83
N ARG A 839 24.82 30.36 -6.00
CA ARG A 839 23.99 29.99 -7.16
C ARG A 839 23.47 28.57 -7.00
N PRO A 840 22.32 28.22 -7.61
CA PRO A 840 21.74 26.85 -7.52
C PRO A 840 22.70 25.76 -8.00
N GLU A 841 23.61 26.05 -8.93
CA GLU A 841 24.61 25.14 -9.49
C GLU A 841 25.78 24.83 -8.53
N GLU A 842 25.93 25.59 -7.45
CA GLU A 842 27.00 25.48 -6.47
C GLU A 842 26.61 24.76 -5.20
N VAL A 843 25.36 24.33 -5.09
CA VAL A 843 24.86 23.52 -3.96
C VAL A 843 25.19 22.09 -4.25
N ASP A 844 26.25 21.55 -3.59
CA ASP A 844 26.55 20.11 -3.61
C ASP A 844 25.29 19.32 -3.17
N PRO A 845 24.79 18.39 -3.98
CA PRO A 845 23.60 17.60 -3.66
C PRO A 845 23.82 16.56 -2.55
N ARG A 846 24.93 16.61 -1.80
CA ARG A 846 25.21 15.71 -0.67
C ARG A 846 24.74 16.28 0.65
#